data_06c51f265c9329af6c48824139d10b73
#
_entry.id   06c51f265c9329af6c48824139d10b73
#
_cell.length_a   1.000
_cell.length_b   1.000
_cell.length_c   1.000
_cell.angle_alpha   90.00
_cell.angle_beta   90.00
_cell.angle_gamma   90.00
#
_symmetry.space_group_name_H-M   'P 1'
#
loop_
_entity.id
_entity.type
_entity.pdbx_description
1 polymer ?
#
loop_
_entity_poly.entity_id
_entity_poly.type
_entity_poly.pdbx_seq_one_letter_code
_entity_poly.pdbx_strand_id
1 'polypeptide(L)'
;MANVTQSIPTYLGGVSKQPDDKKLPGQVTDCINAYPDPTFGLTKRPGFKFIKGLGVQDTYTNAKWFYIHRDGDEKYMGCIKGNQFYIWNVTTGVAVTMTYTSPAQSYLTGTKPTDYDILTVQDTTVVTNKTVTVTTQSAPTFNANRVGTVRLRAVTANTTYNVSIKIGATTNTATFTTGDDPTADGILTDLKSDIDGWSGDFNNLTVTRLDTSLEISSTVDFTLSGKGGPDNERLETYQDQVANVTDLPDRSKQHRVVKILNTANSVEDTYYSRFVADDGVSGVGHWEEYIAPDVSPGLNSATMPHELVNTGTNAFTFRPATWTNRLVGDDATNSHPSFVGKKIQQGFFHSNRLGFLVDDNVSMSQSGEYFNFYHVSALTQIASDPVDLSTSSIRPTLLTGVLPTAQGLILFSKNQQFLMYAPNGLFTPTQTIIRGISNYEMDIDIDPVDNGTNIMFVSKTPGYTRIYQMRTAGQEMNPQVLDVGRVVSEWVPDTVTELTASPQNSFIAMYGPTKKDVYFYRTYSDGQQEVMQSWFRWELPGKIQSIAVDSDVLYAVTMQSNQYTLVSASLNQTPEEQILVNSDGQKMNPCVDLYATATAVKFQGIDAFTITAGGSGYTSAPTVAITPVLSSEGSGATATATVAGGAVTAITLTNAGNGYADGATVSFSGGGGSGAAATCTIYDGTKAYIPYTDDTNLSTVLVVGSDAADLTNPTYVESGFTVTPTRGTDGVGTYFSVLEKDLTSVASKVIVGFKYTYDIILPKTYFKLNPEGTLSDYTASLTIQRMKFSTGLSGVVSFKLKPKGAAEWNDVHPTIDANFYLANDVPLADQSVMTVPIHQRNDNFTLRAYSDSPFPVSLTSMMWEGYYSPRFYRRA
;
A
#
# COMPACT_ATOMS: atom_id res chain seq x y z
N MET A 1 54.18 -24.61 4.70
CA MET A 1 52.93 -23.84 4.43
C MET A 1 53.06 -23.27 3.02
N ALA A 2 52.11 -23.57 2.18
CA ALA A 2 52.06 -23.02 0.83
C ALA A 2 51.44 -21.60 0.86
N ASN A 3 52.02 -20.69 0.06
CA ASN A 3 51.36 -19.41 -0.18
C ASN A 3 50.19 -19.63 -1.14
N VAL A 4 48.98 -19.19 -0.74
CA VAL A 4 47.76 -19.42 -1.49
C VAL A 4 47.00 -18.10 -1.64
N THR A 5 46.29 -18.01 -2.75
CA THR A 5 45.45 -16.87 -3.08
C THR A 5 44.11 -17.39 -3.59
N GLN A 6 43.01 -16.85 -3.12
CA GLN A 6 41.67 -17.10 -3.67
C GLN A 6 40.87 -15.80 -3.77
N SER A 7 39.99 -15.74 -4.76
CA SER A 7 39.15 -14.60 -5.01
C SER A 7 37.69 -14.93 -4.74
N ILE A 8 36.96 -13.92 -4.29
CA ILE A 8 35.51 -13.88 -4.27
C ILE A 8 35.08 -12.90 -5.36
N PRO A 9 34.55 -13.38 -6.48
CA PRO A 9 34.30 -12.54 -7.66
C PRO A 9 33.20 -11.50 -7.47
N THR A 10 32.24 -11.76 -6.61
CA THR A 10 31.11 -10.85 -6.38
C THR A 10 30.60 -10.96 -4.95
N TYR A 11 29.93 -9.91 -4.44
CA TYR A 11 29.25 -9.90 -3.15
C TYR A 11 27.71 -9.89 -3.31
N LEU A 12 27.21 -10.67 -4.26
CA LEU A 12 25.78 -10.73 -4.60
C LEU A 12 25.01 -11.84 -3.85
N GLY A 13 25.69 -12.62 -3.02
CA GLY A 13 25.08 -13.75 -2.30
C GLY A 13 24.21 -13.36 -1.11
N GLY A 14 24.26 -12.09 -0.67
CA GLY A 14 23.48 -11.58 0.46
C GLY A 14 23.80 -12.25 1.80
N VAL A 15 22.91 -12.06 2.77
CA VAL A 15 23.04 -12.62 4.12
C VAL A 15 22.78 -14.13 4.09
N SER A 16 23.64 -14.88 4.76
CA SER A 16 23.42 -16.29 5.09
C SER A 16 23.72 -16.53 6.57
N LYS A 17 22.81 -17.21 7.26
CA LYS A 17 22.99 -17.63 8.65
C LYS A 17 23.54 -19.05 8.79
N GLN A 18 23.90 -19.66 7.66
CA GLN A 18 24.61 -20.95 7.67
C GLN A 18 25.98 -20.81 8.35
N PRO A 19 26.54 -21.91 8.86
CA PRO A 19 27.94 -21.92 9.33
C PRO A 19 28.90 -21.41 8.25
N ASP A 20 29.93 -20.67 8.66
CA ASP A 20 30.83 -19.98 7.73
C ASP A 20 31.55 -20.93 6.75
N ASP A 21 31.80 -22.17 7.13
CA ASP A 21 32.38 -23.21 6.26
C ASP A 21 31.42 -23.64 5.13
N LYS A 22 30.11 -23.45 5.30
CA LYS A 22 29.05 -23.82 4.34
C LYS A 22 28.61 -22.65 3.46
N LYS A 23 29.00 -21.43 3.81
CA LYS A 23 28.67 -20.25 3.00
C LYS A 23 29.32 -20.32 1.62
N LEU A 24 28.54 -19.93 0.61
CA LEU A 24 29.04 -19.78 -0.75
C LEU A 24 29.89 -18.52 -0.88
N PRO A 25 30.81 -18.46 -1.85
CA PRO A 25 31.52 -17.21 -2.15
C PRO A 25 30.55 -16.05 -2.40
N GLY A 26 30.84 -14.88 -1.82
CA GLY A 26 30.00 -13.71 -1.95
C GLY A 26 28.81 -13.60 -0.99
N GLN A 27 28.57 -14.62 -0.16
CA GLN A 27 27.65 -14.49 0.97
C GLN A 27 28.31 -13.80 2.15
N VAL A 28 27.50 -13.05 2.92
CA VAL A 28 27.92 -12.30 4.11
C VAL A 28 27.20 -12.79 5.36
N THR A 29 27.74 -12.50 6.54
CA THR A 29 27.15 -12.89 7.81
C THR A 29 26.03 -11.96 8.24
N ASP A 30 26.20 -10.65 7.97
CA ASP A 30 25.17 -9.63 8.14
C ASP A 30 25.38 -8.50 7.15
N CYS A 31 24.29 -7.82 6.78
CA CYS A 31 24.30 -6.79 5.74
C CYS A 31 23.24 -5.75 6.05
N ILE A 32 23.67 -4.58 6.51
CA ILE A 32 22.79 -3.49 6.90
C ILE A 32 23.01 -2.30 5.96
N ASN A 33 21.91 -1.73 5.45
CA ASN A 33 21.92 -0.55 4.58
C ASN A 33 22.79 -0.72 3.32
N ALA A 34 22.86 -1.95 2.81
CA ALA A 34 23.44 -2.23 1.53
C ALA A 34 22.38 -2.69 0.53
N TYR A 35 22.67 -2.52 -0.75
CA TYR A 35 21.81 -2.87 -1.87
C TYR A 35 22.64 -3.67 -2.89
N PRO A 36 22.43 -4.99 -2.98
CA PRO A 36 23.13 -5.83 -3.95
C PRO A 36 22.67 -5.51 -5.37
N ASP A 37 23.58 -5.21 -6.25
CA ASP A 37 23.32 -4.92 -7.65
C ASP A 37 24.31 -5.66 -8.56
N PRO A 38 23.84 -6.36 -9.61
CA PRO A 38 24.71 -7.12 -10.51
C PRO A 38 25.79 -6.28 -11.20
N THR A 39 25.50 -5.02 -11.49
CA THR A 39 26.42 -4.11 -12.18
C THR A 39 27.37 -3.41 -11.23
N PHE A 40 26.84 -2.90 -10.12
CA PHE A 40 27.58 -2.05 -9.19
C PHE A 40 28.13 -2.77 -7.96
N GLY A 41 27.78 -4.06 -7.77
CA GLY A 41 28.20 -4.83 -6.62
C GLY A 41 27.33 -4.60 -5.39
N LEU A 42 27.92 -4.73 -4.20
CA LEU A 42 27.22 -4.49 -2.94
C LEU A 42 27.33 -3.02 -2.55
N THR A 43 26.36 -2.21 -2.99
CA THR A 43 26.38 -0.76 -2.83
C THR A 43 25.74 -0.32 -1.51
N LYS A 44 26.09 0.86 -1.03
CA LYS A 44 25.37 1.54 0.04
C LYS A 44 23.98 1.90 -0.50
N ARG A 45 22.90 1.69 0.31
CA ARG A 45 21.55 2.06 -0.10
C ARG A 45 21.42 3.55 -0.39
N PRO A 46 20.46 3.96 -1.21
CA PRO A 46 20.19 5.38 -1.40
C PRO A 46 19.71 6.03 -0.10
N GLY A 47 19.93 7.33 0.02
CA GLY A 47 19.35 8.15 1.09
C GLY A 47 17.85 8.39 0.88
N PHE A 48 17.14 8.67 1.94
CA PHE A 48 15.71 9.01 1.90
C PHE A 48 15.51 10.52 1.84
N LYS A 49 14.90 10.99 0.74
CA LYS A 49 14.49 12.39 0.56
C LYS A 49 13.26 12.68 1.41
N PHE A 50 13.28 13.76 2.15
CA PHE A 50 12.10 14.28 2.85
C PHE A 50 11.11 14.88 1.85
N ILE A 51 9.84 14.46 1.91
CA ILE A 51 8.76 15.02 1.09
C ILE A 51 7.88 15.90 1.96
N LYS A 52 7.31 15.31 3.05
CA LYS A 52 6.34 16.03 3.90
C LYS A 52 6.24 15.44 5.30
N GLY A 53 6.10 16.30 6.29
CA GLY A 53 5.59 15.95 7.62
C GLY A 53 4.07 15.82 7.59
N LEU A 54 3.54 14.64 7.94
CA LEU A 54 2.11 14.34 7.79
C LEU A 54 1.31 14.66 9.06
N GLY A 55 1.93 14.56 10.22
CA GLY A 55 1.27 14.80 11.51
C GLY A 55 2.07 14.26 12.68
N VAL A 56 1.62 14.60 13.89
CA VAL A 56 2.27 14.15 15.12
C VAL A 56 1.92 12.71 15.49
N GLN A 57 2.66 12.13 16.42
CA GLN A 57 2.39 10.80 16.97
C GLN A 57 0.91 10.69 17.40
N ASP A 58 0.37 9.48 17.30
CA ASP A 58 -1.01 9.10 17.58
C ASP A 58 -2.07 9.56 16.56
N THR A 59 -1.75 10.50 15.67
CA THR A 59 -2.68 10.94 14.62
C THR A 59 -3.12 9.76 13.74
N TYR A 60 -2.16 8.89 13.33
CA TYR A 60 -2.43 7.78 12.40
C TYR A 60 -2.14 6.40 13.01
N THR A 61 -2.10 6.27 14.32
CA THR A 61 -1.92 4.97 15.00
C THR A 61 -3.02 4.00 14.59
N ASN A 62 -2.65 2.79 14.16
CA ASN A 62 -3.55 1.77 13.62
C ASN A 62 -4.34 2.22 12.38
N ALA A 63 -3.82 3.14 11.58
CA ALA A 63 -4.41 3.47 10.29
C ALA A 63 -4.12 2.38 9.25
N LYS A 64 -5.06 2.12 8.34
CA LYS A 64 -4.79 1.33 7.13
C LYS A 64 -4.14 2.23 6.11
N TRP A 65 -2.89 1.99 5.79
CA TRP A 65 -2.16 2.71 4.74
C TRP A 65 -2.38 2.04 3.39
N PHE A 66 -2.33 2.83 2.30
CA PHE A 66 -2.46 2.36 0.93
C PHE A 66 -1.78 3.31 -0.04
N TYR A 67 -1.48 2.81 -1.23
CA TYR A 67 -0.89 3.57 -2.32
C TYR A 67 -1.80 3.53 -3.54
N ILE A 68 -1.95 4.66 -4.21
CA ILE A 68 -2.71 4.79 -5.46
C ILE A 68 -1.75 5.32 -6.54
N HIS A 69 -1.61 4.56 -7.61
CA HIS A 69 -0.96 4.99 -8.83
C HIS A 69 -2.03 5.23 -9.89
N ARG A 70 -2.18 6.47 -10.34
CA ARG A 70 -3.07 6.81 -11.44
C ARG A 70 -2.29 6.97 -12.72
N ASP A 71 -1.29 7.85 -12.71
CA ASP A 71 -0.41 8.15 -13.85
C ASP A 71 0.96 8.66 -13.36
N GLY A 72 1.77 9.20 -14.29
CA GLY A 72 3.11 9.69 -13.96
C GLY A 72 3.16 10.80 -12.90
N ASP A 73 2.17 11.69 -12.90
CA ASP A 73 2.11 12.87 -12.04
C ASP A 73 1.21 12.67 -10.82
N GLU A 74 0.19 11.83 -10.95
CA GLU A 74 -0.82 11.58 -9.93
C GLU A 74 -0.60 10.26 -9.21
N LYS A 75 0.27 10.31 -8.20
CA LYS A 75 0.61 9.20 -7.31
C LYS A 75 0.36 9.64 -5.88
N TYR A 76 -0.32 8.79 -5.12
CA TYR A 76 -0.80 9.18 -3.81
C TYR A 76 -0.50 8.12 -2.75
N MET A 77 -0.06 8.57 -1.59
CA MET A 77 -0.01 7.78 -0.36
C MET A 77 -1.15 8.22 0.54
N GLY A 78 -1.97 7.28 0.98
CA GLY A 78 -3.11 7.59 1.83
C GLY A 78 -3.26 6.65 3.01
N CYS A 79 -4.10 7.06 3.96
CA CYS A 79 -4.52 6.18 5.02
C CYS A 79 -5.98 6.41 5.43
N ILE A 80 -6.59 5.36 5.97
CA ILE A 80 -7.90 5.40 6.63
C ILE A 80 -7.66 5.45 8.14
N LYS A 81 -8.17 6.49 8.79
CA LYS A 81 -8.13 6.61 10.25
C LYS A 81 -9.47 7.12 10.78
N GLY A 82 -10.06 6.35 11.68
CA GLY A 82 -11.43 6.63 12.13
C GLY A 82 -12.40 6.55 10.93
N ASN A 83 -13.20 7.58 10.76
CA ASN A 83 -14.16 7.68 9.66
C ASN A 83 -13.70 8.60 8.52
N GLN A 84 -12.39 8.79 8.33
CA GLN A 84 -11.82 9.73 7.36
C GLN A 84 -10.64 9.14 6.59
N PHE A 85 -10.45 9.67 5.38
CA PHE A 85 -9.26 9.48 4.56
C PHE A 85 -8.32 10.66 4.74
N TYR A 86 -7.02 10.36 4.79
CA TYR A 86 -5.93 11.30 4.71
C TYR A 86 -5.04 10.86 3.56
N ILE A 87 -4.91 11.69 2.53
CA ILE A 87 -4.21 11.32 1.28
C ILE A 87 -3.29 12.47 0.90
N TRP A 88 -2.10 12.14 0.42
CA TRP A 88 -1.09 13.10 -0.03
C TRP A 88 -0.49 12.65 -1.37
N ASN A 89 -0.27 13.62 -2.24
CA ASN A 89 0.50 13.40 -3.45
C ASN A 89 1.96 13.13 -3.07
N VAL A 90 2.52 12.01 -3.53
CA VAL A 90 3.88 11.59 -3.11
C VAL A 90 5.01 12.38 -3.79
N THR A 91 4.72 13.07 -4.89
CA THR A 91 5.71 13.91 -5.60
C THR A 91 5.81 15.29 -4.97
N THR A 92 4.66 15.90 -4.64
CA THR A 92 4.58 17.30 -4.20
C THR A 92 4.39 17.45 -2.69
N GLY A 93 3.97 16.40 -1.98
CA GLY A 93 3.59 16.47 -0.57
C GLY A 93 2.27 17.22 -0.30
N VAL A 94 1.51 17.57 -1.34
CA VAL A 94 0.23 18.29 -1.19
C VAL A 94 -0.83 17.34 -0.65
N ALA A 95 -1.55 17.80 0.37
CA ALA A 95 -2.70 17.06 0.89
C ALA A 95 -3.88 17.15 -0.08
N VAL A 96 -4.56 16.02 -0.25
CA VAL A 96 -5.72 15.88 -1.15
C VAL A 96 -6.98 16.47 -0.52
N THR A 97 -7.81 17.10 -1.32
CA THR A 97 -9.15 17.55 -0.92
C THR A 97 -10.12 16.37 -0.96
N MET A 98 -10.72 16.04 0.20
CA MET A 98 -11.68 14.95 0.33
C MET A 98 -13.11 15.46 0.36
N THR A 99 -13.97 14.87 -0.49
CA THR A 99 -15.43 15.07 -0.47
C THR A 99 -16.10 13.77 -0.05
N TYR A 100 -17.11 13.86 0.82
CA TYR A 100 -17.87 12.71 1.28
C TYR A 100 -19.35 12.87 0.93
N THR A 101 -19.90 11.89 0.23
CA THR A 101 -21.34 11.85 -0.03
C THR A 101 -22.03 11.12 1.14
N SER A 102 -22.95 11.79 1.80
CA SER A 102 -23.70 11.18 2.93
C SER A 102 -24.50 9.93 2.47
N PRO A 103 -24.46 8.79 3.18
CA PRO A 103 -23.84 8.55 4.50
C PRO A 103 -22.49 7.80 4.44
N ALA A 104 -21.71 7.92 3.37
CA ALA A 104 -20.52 7.09 3.11
C ALA A 104 -19.55 6.96 4.31
N GLN A 105 -19.34 8.02 5.08
CA GLN A 105 -18.44 7.98 6.23
C GLN A 105 -18.85 6.97 7.30
N SER A 106 -20.13 6.64 7.40
CA SER A 106 -20.62 5.65 8.36
C SER A 106 -20.18 4.22 8.04
N TYR A 107 -19.69 3.97 6.83
CA TYR A 107 -19.12 2.69 6.43
C TYR A 107 -17.71 2.46 7.00
N LEU A 108 -16.99 3.53 7.36
CA LEU A 108 -15.60 3.48 7.85
C LEU A 108 -15.58 3.24 9.37
N THR A 109 -16.01 2.06 9.82
CA THR A 109 -16.13 1.67 11.23
C THR A 109 -14.97 0.81 11.74
N GLY A 110 -14.07 0.35 10.86
CA GLY A 110 -12.92 -0.46 11.21
C GLY A 110 -11.96 0.27 12.15
N THR A 111 -11.33 -0.46 13.05
CA THR A 111 -10.43 0.09 14.09
C THR A 111 -8.99 -0.35 13.92
N LYS A 112 -8.75 -1.35 13.07
CA LYS A 112 -7.43 -1.95 12.78
C LYS A 112 -7.10 -1.84 11.29
N PRO A 113 -5.82 -1.83 10.92
CA PRO A 113 -5.41 -1.88 9.51
C PRO A 113 -5.99 -3.06 8.74
N THR A 114 -6.08 -4.24 9.39
CA THR A 114 -6.60 -5.48 8.81
C THR A 114 -8.13 -5.47 8.59
N ASP A 115 -8.84 -4.49 9.13
CA ASP A 115 -10.30 -4.36 8.94
C ASP A 115 -10.69 -3.85 7.55
N TYR A 116 -9.72 -3.37 6.76
CA TYR A 116 -9.97 -2.81 5.44
C TYR A 116 -9.18 -3.55 4.36
N ASP A 117 -9.81 -3.68 3.19
CA ASP A 117 -9.17 -4.06 1.94
C ASP A 117 -9.34 -2.94 0.92
N ILE A 118 -8.31 -2.70 0.12
CA ILE A 118 -8.23 -1.58 -0.83
C ILE A 118 -7.85 -2.11 -2.21
N LEU A 119 -8.75 -1.97 -3.14
CA LEU A 119 -8.54 -2.38 -4.53
C LEU A 119 -8.65 -1.16 -5.45
N THR A 120 -7.57 -0.74 -6.09
CA THR A 120 -7.60 0.35 -7.05
C THR A 120 -7.68 -0.19 -8.48
N VAL A 121 -8.66 0.29 -9.22
CA VAL A 121 -8.86 0.01 -10.65
C VAL A 121 -9.05 1.34 -11.36
N GLN A 122 -8.04 1.77 -12.13
CA GLN A 122 -8.02 3.07 -12.80
C GLN A 122 -8.24 4.24 -11.80
N ASP A 123 -9.25 5.07 -12.05
CA ASP A 123 -9.59 6.25 -11.23
C ASP A 123 -10.45 5.91 -10.00
N THR A 124 -10.85 4.65 -9.84
CA THR A 124 -11.72 4.21 -8.76
C THR A 124 -11.02 3.24 -7.84
N THR A 125 -11.06 3.52 -6.55
CA THR A 125 -10.58 2.62 -5.51
C THR A 125 -11.79 2.05 -4.76
N VAL A 126 -11.96 0.74 -4.81
CA VAL A 126 -12.99 0.02 -4.06
C VAL A 126 -12.47 -0.21 -2.65
N VAL A 127 -13.21 0.29 -1.67
CA VAL A 127 -12.88 0.20 -0.24
C VAL A 127 -13.82 -0.80 0.41
N THR A 128 -13.27 -1.91 0.87
CA THR A 128 -14.03 -2.97 1.54
C THR A 128 -13.77 -2.91 3.04
N ASN A 129 -14.83 -2.82 3.83
CA ASN A 129 -14.75 -2.95 5.28
C ASN A 129 -15.08 -4.38 5.68
N LYS A 130 -14.07 -5.15 6.10
CA LYS A 130 -14.16 -6.57 6.46
C LYS A 130 -15.01 -6.82 7.74
N THR A 131 -15.39 -5.77 8.45
CA THR A 131 -16.20 -5.89 9.69
C THR A 131 -17.70 -5.78 9.43
N VAL A 132 -18.09 -5.25 8.26
CA VAL A 132 -19.49 -5.02 7.89
C VAL A 132 -20.10 -6.28 7.28
N THR A 133 -21.27 -6.68 7.76
CA THR A 133 -22.05 -7.76 7.16
C THR A 133 -22.93 -7.19 6.06
N VAL A 134 -22.85 -7.78 4.87
CA VAL A 134 -23.66 -7.37 3.72
C VAL A 134 -25.12 -7.69 3.95
N THR A 135 -25.99 -6.74 3.66
CA THR A 135 -27.45 -6.90 3.74
C THR A 135 -28.11 -6.56 2.41
N THR A 136 -29.35 -6.94 2.26
CA THR A 136 -30.20 -6.60 1.12
C THR A 136 -31.06 -5.39 1.40
N GLN A 137 -31.64 -4.82 0.36
CA GLN A 137 -32.70 -3.84 0.47
C GLN A 137 -33.96 -4.52 1.01
N SER A 138 -34.85 -3.73 1.59
CA SER A 138 -36.15 -4.26 2.06
C SER A 138 -37.01 -4.71 0.88
N ALA A 139 -37.62 -5.89 0.99
CA ALA A 139 -38.58 -6.35 0.02
C ALA A 139 -39.82 -5.42 -0.02
N PRO A 140 -40.37 -5.09 -1.17
CA PRO A 140 -41.65 -4.41 -1.27
C PRO A 140 -42.75 -5.25 -0.69
N THR A 141 -43.80 -4.59 -0.19
CA THR A 141 -45.00 -5.29 0.27
C THR A 141 -45.91 -5.50 -0.93
N PHE A 142 -46.15 -6.74 -1.29
CA PHE A 142 -47.06 -7.14 -2.34
C PHE A 142 -48.07 -8.15 -1.75
N ASN A 143 -49.35 -8.05 -2.18
CA ASN A 143 -50.36 -9.03 -1.82
C ASN A 143 -51.13 -9.46 -3.08
N ALA A 144 -50.83 -10.68 -3.53
CA ALA A 144 -51.43 -11.32 -4.70
C ALA A 144 -52.94 -11.35 -4.67
N ASN A 145 -53.52 -11.45 -3.49
CA ASN A 145 -54.98 -11.49 -3.30
C ASN A 145 -55.71 -10.13 -3.46
N ARG A 146 -54.92 -9.06 -3.78
CA ARG A 146 -55.48 -7.69 -3.93
C ARG A 146 -55.43 -7.20 -5.37
N VAL A 147 -55.11 -8.05 -6.30
CA VAL A 147 -55.04 -7.76 -7.72
C VAL A 147 -55.74 -8.87 -8.52
N GLY A 148 -56.28 -8.53 -9.65
CA GLY A 148 -56.90 -9.53 -10.52
C GLY A 148 -57.19 -8.96 -11.88
N THR A 149 -57.22 -9.83 -12.90
CA THR A 149 -57.48 -9.52 -14.30
C THR A 149 -58.62 -10.39 -14.82
N VAL A 150 -59.57 -9.75 -15.49
CA VAL A 150 -60.61 -10.43 -16.27
C VAL A 150 -60.32 -10.18 -17.73
N ARG A 151 -59.96 -11.22 -18.47
CA ARG A 151 -59.64 -11.16 -19.92
C ARG A 151 -60.81 -11.72 -20.74
N LEU A 152 -61.25 -10.98 -21.70
CA LEU A 152 -62.25 -11.46 -22.70
C LEU A 152 -61.49 -12.09 -23.87
N ARG A 153 -61.65 -13.40 -24.04
CA ARG A 153 -61.00 -14.16 -25.13
C ARG A 153 -61.85 -14.22 -26.40
N ALA A 154 -63.18 -14.24 -26.24
CA ALA A 154 -64.07 -14.28 -27.40
C ALA A 154 -65.41 -13.64 -27.12
N VAL A 155 -65.96 -12.99 -28.13
CA VAL A 155 -67.29 -12.38 -28.10
C VAL A 155 -68.22 -13.28 -28.84
N THR A 156 -69.35 -13.69 -28.24
CA THR A 156 -70.35 -14.60 -28.81
C THR A 156 -71.75 -14.10 -28.50
N ALA A 157 -72.63 -14.19 -29.49
CA ALA A 157 -74.00 -13.82 -29.31
C ALA A 157 -74.76 -14.78 -28.37
N ASN A 158 -75.78 -14.27 -27.72
CA ASN A 158 -76.73 -15.01 -26.83
C ASN A 158 -75.97 -15.85 -25.78
N THR A 159 -74.91 -15.25 -25.21
CA THR A 159 -74.02 -15.92 -24.26
C THR A 159 -73.94 -15.11 -22.96
N THR A 160 -73.99 -15.80 -21.84
CA THR A 160 -73.87 -15.15 -20.52
C THR A 160 -72.41 -15.14 -20.07
N TYR A 161 -71.90 -13.96 -19.63
CA TYR A 161 -70.58 -13.70 -19.05
C TYR A 161 -70.78 -13.34 -17.59
N ASN A 162 -70.05 -14.00 -16.69
CA ASN A 162 -70.13 -13.78 -15.26
C ASN A 162 -68.74 -13.51 -14.66
N VAL A 163 -68.62 -12.53 -13.78
CA VAL A 163 -67.47 -12.26 -12.96
C VAL A 163 -67.89 -12.29 -11.48
N SER A 164 -67.38 -13.23 -10.75
CA SER A 164 -67.69 -13.39 -9.33
C SER A 164 -66.47 -12.96 -8.51
N ILE A 165 -66.69 -12.04 -7.54
CA ILE A 165 -65.66 -11.58 -6.62
C ILE A 165 -66.16 -11.92 -5.22
N LYS A 166 -65.26 -12.55 -4.41
CA LYS A 166 -65.52 -12.88 -3.03
C LYS A 166 -64.59 -12.11 -2.13
N ILE A 167 -65.16 -11.37 -1.17
CA ILE A 167 -64.47 -10.67 -0.11
C ILE A 167 -64.96 -11.22 1.25
N GLY A 168 -64.07 -11.79 2.04
CA GLY A 168 -64.41 -12.47 3.27
C GLY A 168 -65.37 -13.63 3.07
N ALA A 169 -66.58 -13.55 3.65
CA ALA A 169 -67.66 -14.55 3.46
C ALA A 169 -68.64 -14.21 2.34
N THR A 170 -68.62 -13.00 1.79
CA THR A 170 -69.62 -12.48 0.84
C THR A 170 -69.10 -12.65 -0.61
N THR A 171 -69.98 -13.12 -1.49
CA THR A 171 -69.65 -13.25 -2.93
C THR A 171 -70.71 -12.44 -3.71
N ASN A 172 -70.25 -11.54 -4.56
CA ASN A 172 -71.05 -10.84 -5.53
C ASN A 172 -70.66 -11.30 -6.94
N THR A 173 -71.63 -11.33 -7.85
CA THR A 173 -71.46 -11.77 -9.22
C THR A 173 -72.03 -10.73 -10.16
N ALA A 174 -71.18 -10.14 -11.01
CA ALA A 174 -71.60 -9.33 -12.14
C ALA A 174 -71.98 -10.26 -13.31
N THR A 175 -73.12 -9.99 -13.94
CA THR A 175 -73.64 -10.84 -14.97
C THR A 175 -74.08 -10.03 -16.16
N PHE A 176 -73.60 -10.41 -17.37
CA PHE A 176 -74.08 -9.82 -18.61
C PHE A 176 -74.41 -10.90 -19.65
N THR A 177 -75.56 -10.80 -20.27
CA THR A 177 -75.95 -11.68 -21.34
C THR A 177 -76.05 -10.91 -22.67
N THR A 178 -75.25 -11.37 -23.62
CA THR A 178 -75.20 -10.72 -24.96
C THR A 178 -76.42 -10.96 -25.80
N GLY A 179 -76.76 -9.96 -26.62
CA GLY A 179 -77.77 -10.07 -27.66
C GLY A 179 -77.16 -10.65 -28.96
N ASP A 180 -77.85 -10.36 -30.11
CA ASP A 180 -77.48 -10.91 -31.40
C ASP A 180 -76.27 -10.26 -32.05
N ASP A 181 -75.86 -9.03 -31.64
CA ASP A 181 -74.70 -8.30 -32.16
C ASP A 181 -73.82 -7.78 -30.97
N PRO A 182 -73.09 -8.66 -30.30
CA PRO A 182 -72.30 -8.28 -29.14
C PRO A 182 -70.97 -7.63 -29.50
N THR A 183 -70.53 -6.71 -28.65
CA THR A 183 -69.22 -6.10 -28.77
C THR A 183 -68.40 -6.36 -27.47
N ALA A 184 -67.08 -6.42 -27.58
CA ALA A 184 -66.19 -6.54 -26.38
C ALA A 184 -66.43 -5.34 -25.47
N ASP A 185 -66.64 -4.17 -26.08
CA ASP A 185 -66.85 -2.93 -25.32
C ASP A 185 -68.12 -3.00 -24.48
N GLY A 186 -69.24 -3.47 -25.05
CA GLY A 186 -70.50 -3.65 -24.32
C GLY A 186 -70.36 -4.62 -23.14
N ILE A 187 -69.75 -5.81 -23.35
CA ILE A 187 -69.60 -6.83 -22.35
C ILE A 187 -68.81 -6.28 -21.13
N LEU A 188 -67.66 -5.71 -21.41
CA LEU A 188 -66.73 -5.25 -20.34
C LEU A 188 -67.25 -3.97 -19.64
N THR A 189 -67.94 -3.10 -20.36
CA THR A 189 -68.57 -1.89 -19.81
C THR A 189 -69.69 -2.25 -18.82
N ASP A 190 -70.57 -3.18 -19.20
CA ASP A 190 -71.66 -3.60 -18.35
C ASP A 190 -71.17 -4.38 -17.13
N LEU A 191 -70.20 -5.34 -17.32
CA LEU A 191 -69.62 -6.03 -16.17
C LEU A 191 -68.93 -5.07 -15.21
N LYS A 192 -68.20 -4.06 -15.74
CA LYS A 192 -67.60 -3.01 -14.87
C LYS A 192 -68.66 -2.19 -14.16
N SER A 193 -69.73 -1.75 -14.87
CA SER A 193 -70.77 -0.95 -14.28
C SER A 193 -71.51 -1.69 -13.15
N ASP A 194 -71.74 -3.01 -13.33
CA ASP A 194 -72.33 -3.87 -12.30
C ASP A 194 -71.38 -3.97 -11.06
N ILE A 195 -70.08 -4.21 -11.27
CA ILE A 195 -69.10 -4.27 -10.18
C ILE A 195 -68.98 -2.91 -9.47
N ASP A 196 -68.92 -1.80 -10.21
CA ASP A 196 -68.85 -0.45 -9.62
C ASP A 196 -70.08 -0.07 -8.84
N GLY A 197 -71.26 -0.70 -9.13
CA GLY A 197 -72.50 -0.52 -8.39
C GLY A 197 -72.60 -1.28 -7.06
N TRP A 198 -71.65 -2.16 -6.75
CA TRP A 198 -71.66 -2.91 -5.51
C TRP A 198 -71.37 -2.04 -4.30
N SER A 199 -71.84 -2.41 -3.13
CA SER A 199 -71.71 -1.66 -1.89
C SER A 199 -71.10 -2.52 -0.77
N GLY A 200 -70.81 -1.91 0.40
CA GLY A 200 -70.20 -2.58 1.54
C GLY A 200 -68.73 -2.84 1.34
N ASP A 201 -68.25 -4.06 1.63
CA ASP A 201 -66.85 -4.43 1.51
C ASP A 201 -66.30 -4.27 0.08
N PHE A 202 -67.18 -4.30 -0.93
CA PHE A 202 -66.83 -4.16 -2.35
C PHE A 202 -66.51 -2.71 -2.76
N ASN A 203 -66.78 -1.70 -1.92
CA ASN A 203 -66.34 -0.33 -2.14
C ASN A 203 -64.82 -0.19 -2.15
N ASN A 204 -64.11 -1.20 -1.68
CA ASN A 204 -62.65 -1.26 -1.71
C ASN A 204 -62.08 -1.66 -3.09
N LEU A 205 -62.93 -2.07 -4.05
CA LEU A 205 -62.53 -2.44 -5.40
C LEU A 205 -62.34 -1.20 -6.27
N THR A 206 -61.28 -1.22 -7.10
CA THR A 206 -61.05 -0.28 -8.18
C THR A 206 -60.96 -1.08 -9.47
N VAL A 207 -61.90 -0.86 -10.39
CA VAL A 207 -61.94 -1.56 -11.68
C VAL A 207 -61.56 -0.61 -12.78
N THR A 208 -60.50 -0.95 -13.52
CA THR A 208 -60.03 -0.23 -14.73
C THR A 208 -60.35 -1.04 -15.95
N ARG A 209 -61.08 -0.45 -16.88
CA ARG A 209 -61.38 -1.12 -18.14
C ARG A 209 -60.28 -0.85 -19.16
N LEU A 210 -59.82 -1.89 -19.83
CA LEU A 210 -58.86 -1.87 -20.91
C LEU A 210 -59.43 -2.68 -22.06
N ASP A 211 -59.78 -2.05 -23.16
CA ASP A 211 -60.39 -2.64 -24.36
C ASP A 211 -60.89 -4.10 -24.27
N THR A 212 -60.01 -5.09 -24.02
CA THR A 212 -60.34 -6.51 -23.96
C THR A 212 -60.27 -7.13 -22.55
N SER A 213 -59.98 -6.30 -21.51
CA SER A 213 -59.82 -6.78 -20.14
C SER A 213 -60.31 -5.76 -19.07
N LEU A 214 -60.56 -6.28 -17.87
CA LEU A 214 -60.76 -5.47 -16.68
C LEU A 214 -59.58 -5.79 -15.74
N GLU A 215 -58.93 -4.74 -15.27
CA GLU A 215 -57.96 -4.81 -14.20
C GLU A 215 -58.63 -4.42 -12.89
N ILE A 216 -58.54 -5.29 -11.89
CA ILE A 216 -59.20 -5.13 -10.59
C ILE A 216 -58.09 -5.00 -9.52
N SER A 217 -58.15 -3.98 -8.69
CA SER A 217 -57.30 -3.81 -7.52
C SER A 217 -58.15 -3.53 -6.28
N SER A 218 -57.69 -3.91 -5.09
CA SER A 218 -58.40 -3.74 -3.84
C SER A 218 -57.44 -3.41 -2.69
N THR A 219 -57.97 -2.73 -1.69
CA THR A 219 -57.27 -2.55 -0.40
C THR A 219 -57.49 -3.72 0.56
N VAL A 220 -58.44 -4.61 0.26
CA VAL A 220 -58.75 -5.83 1.00
C VAL A 220 -58.57 -7.06 0.11
N ASP A 221 -58.31 -8.21 0.72
CA ASP A 221 -58.13 -9.45 0.01
C ASP A 221 -59.42 -9.93 -0.63
N PHE A 222 -59.36 -10.38 -1.87
CA PHE A 222 -60.50 -10.95 -2.61
C PHE A 222 -60.06 -12.19 -3.41
N THR A 223 -61.02 -12.98 -3.81
CA THR A 223 -60.82 -14.04 -4.81
C THR A 223 -61.71 -13.75 -6.02
N LEU A 224 -61.15 -14.02 -7.23
CA LEU A 224 -61.72 -13.73 -8.51
C LEU A 224 -62.00 -15.02 -9.25
N SER A 225 -63.20 -15.15 -9.81
CA SER A 225 -63.55 -16.21 -10.74
C SER A 225 -64.50 -15.68 -11.81
N GLY A 226 -64.46 -16.27 -13.01
CA GLY A 226 -65.33 -15.82 -14.12
C GLY A 226 -65.70 -16.98 -15.00
N LYS A 227 -66.77 -16.80 -15.69
CA LYS A 227 -67.26 -17.74 -16.66
C LYS A 227 -67.77 -17.00 -17.90
N GLY A 228 -67.45 -17.51 -19.07
CA GLY A 228 -67.94 -16.97 -20.35
C GLY A 228 -68.45 -18.11 -21.25
N GLY A 229 -69.76 -18.26 -21.33
CA GLY A 229 -70.33 -19.34 -22.11
C GLY A 229 -70.35 -20.72 -21.46
N PRO A 230 -70.85 -21.76 -22.11
CA PRO A 230 -70.93 -23.10 -21.55
C PRO A 230 -69.60 -23.80 -21.33
N ASP A 231 -68.58 -23.43 -22.08
CA ASP A 231 -67.30 -24.09 -22.10
C ASP A 231 -66.24 -23.35 -21.23
N ASN A 232 -66.58 -22.21 -20.62
CA ASN A 232 -65.70 -21.30 -19.85
C ASN A 232 -64.48 -20.75 -20.65
N GLU A 233 -64.39 -20.92 -21.91
CA GLU A 233 -63.23 -20.54 -22.75
C GLU A 233 -63.28 -19.08 -23.22
N ARG A 234 -64.37 -18.36 -23.06
CA ARG A 234 -64.53 -17.01 -23.58
C ARG A 234 -64.16 -15.90 -22.60
N LEU A 235 -64.12 -16.20 -21.30
CA LEU A 235 -63.70 -15.30 -20.24
C LEU A 235 -62.68 -16.00 -19.38
N GLU A 236 -61.52 -15.41 -19.22
CA GLU A 236 -60.46 -15.88 -18.37
C GLU A 236 -60.28 -14.93 -17.19
N THR A 237 -60.05 -15.50 -16.03
CA THR A 237 -59.74 -14.73 -14.84
C THR A 237 -58.53 -15.26 -14.13
N TYR A 238 -57.63 -14.35 -13.71
CA TYR A 238 -56.48 -14.69 -12.90
C TYR A 238 -56.14 -13.54 -11.92
N GLN A 239 -55.40 -13.81 -10.88
CA GLN A 239 -54.94 -12.81 -9.93
C GLN A 239 -53.50 -12.44 -10.17
N ASP A 240 -52.56 -13.24 -9.74
CA ASP A 240 -51.11 -12.99 -9.81
C ASP A 240 -50.38 -13.97 -10.70
N GLN A 241 -51.06 -15.03 -11.20
CA GLN A 241 -50.37 -16.08 -11.96
C GLN A 241 -51.21 -16.59 -13.13
N VAL A 242 -50.52 -17.04 -14.16
CA VAL A 242 -51.05 -17.70 -15.33
C VAL A 242 -50.29 -18.99 -15.67
N ALA A 243 -50.92 -19.92 -16.39
CA ALA A 243 -50.31 -21.17 -16.76
C ALA A 243 -49.20 -21.00 -17.84
N ASN A 244 -49.43 -20.16 -18.83
CA ASN A 244 -48.50 -19.92 -19.94
C ASN A 244 -48.46 -18.43 -20.32
N VAL A 245 -47.41 -18.01 -21.01
CA VAL A 245 -47.26 -16.63 -21.50
C VAL A 245 -48.38 -16.24 -22.47
N THR A 246 -48.95 -17.18 -23.21
CA THR A 246 -50.05 -16.97 -24.14
C THR A 246 -51.35 -16.59 -23.48
N ASP A 247 -51.45 -16.83 -22.18
CA ASP A 247 -52.62 -16.48 -21.36
C ASP A 247 -52.61 -15.00 -20.94
N LEU A 248 -51.50 -14.31 -21.11
CA LEU A 248 -51.39 -12.89 -20.85
C LEU A 248 -52.07 -12.07 -21.93
N PRO A 249 -52.80 -10.99 -21.53
CA PRO A 249 -53.39 -10.07 -22.52
C PRO A 249 -52.33 -9.18 -23.14
N ASP A 250 -52.58 -8.77 -24.40
CA ASP A 250 -51.77 -7.77 -25.14
C ASP A 250 -52.06 -6.33 -24.68
N ARG A 251 -52.92 -6.15 -23.70
CA ARG A 251 -53.30 -4.87 -23.11
C ARG A 251 -53.42 -5.01 -21.59
N SER A 252 -52.70 -4.23 -20.85
CA SER A 252 -52.75 -4.21 -19.39
C SER A 252 -52.38 -2.85 -18.84
N LYS A 253 -52.35 -2.72 -17.53
CA LYS A 253 -51.92 -1.52 -16.81
C LYS A 253 -50.40 -1.53 -16.67
N GLN A 254 -49.77 -0.36 -16.82
CA GLN A 254 -48.34 -0.16 -16.62
C GLN A 254 -47.88 -0.79 -15.32
N HIS A 255 -46.76 -1.51 -15.36
CA HIS A 255 -46.14 -2.19 -14.23
C HIS A 255 -46.97 -3.34 -13.61
N ARG A 256 -48.00 -3.88 -14.29
CA ARG A 256 -48.64 -5.11 -13.84
C ARG A 256 -47.66 -6.26 -13.90
N VAL A 257 -47.41 -6.94 -12.77
CA VAL A 257 -46.55 -8.12 -12.72
C VAL A 257 -47.40 -9.37 -12.59
N VAL A 258 -47.04 -10.40 -13.32
CA VAL A 258 -47.76 -11.69 -13.34
C VAL A 258 -46.71 -12.81 -13.33
N LYS A 259 -46.96 -13.85 -12.55
CA LYS A 259 -46.17 -15.06 -12.49
C LYS A 259 -46.61 -16.02 -13.59
N ILE A 260 -45.65 -16.52 -14.38
CA ILE A 260 -45.91 -17.48 -15.43
C ILE A 260 -45.35 -18.84 -14.97
N LEU A 261 -46.30 -19.82 -14.85
CA LEU A 261 -45.97 -21.14 -14.30
C LEU A 261 -45.28 -22.05 -15.29
N ASN A 262 -45.43 -21.79 -16.60
CA ASN A 262 -44.88 -22.55 -17.71
C ASN A 262 -45.17 -24.06 -17.58
N THR A 263 -46.42 -24.41 -17.30
CA THR A 263 -46.88 -25.74 -16.87
C THR A 263 -46.59 -26.86 -17.92
N ALA A 264 -46.20 -26.52 -19.13
CA ALA A 264 -45.82 -27.48 -20.14
C ALA A 264 -44.44 -28.14 -19.92
N ASN A 265 -43.60 -27.51 -19.06
CA ASN A 265 -42.21 -27.95 -18.80
C ASN A 265 -42.02 -28.37 -17.36
N SER A 266 -41.13 -27.77 -16.63
CA SER A 266 -40.84 -28.06 -15.21
C SER A 266 -41.18 -26.88 -14.29
N VAL A 267 -41.24 -27.13 -12.98
CA VAL A 267 -41.42 -26.08 -11.98
C VAL A 267 -40.24 -25.07 -11.97
N GLU A 268 -39.10 -25.48 -12.50
CA GLU A 268 -37.90 -24.67 -12.63
C GLU A 268 -37.99 -23.60 -13.73
N ASP A 269 -38.95 -23.70 -14.63
CA ASP A 269 -39.17 -22.74 -15.73
C ASP A 269 -40.13 -21.62 -15.36
N THR A 270 -40.50 -21.48 -14.09
CA THR A 270 -41.37 -20.42 -13.58
C THR A 270 -40.66 -19.08 -13.59
N TYR A 271 -41.29 -18.04 -14.13
CA TYR A 271 -40.71 -16.68 -14.12
C TYR A 271 -41.82 -15.62 -13.99
N TYR A 272 -41.38 -14.37 -13.80
CA TYR A 272 -42.28 -13.22 -13.67
C TYR A 272 -42.16 -12.31 -14.89
N SER A 273 -43.31 -11.78 -15.35
CA SER A 273 -43.33 -10.77 -16.41
C SER A 273 -44.04 -9.51 -15.92
N ARG A 274 -43.56 -8.39 -16.39
CA ARG A 274 -44.13 -7.06 -16.16
C ARG A 274 -44.65 -6.50 -17.48
N PHE A 275 -45.84 -5.90 -17.43
CA PHE A 275 -46.36 -5.19 -18.56
C PHE A 275 -45.78 -3.80 -18.69
N VAL A 276 -45.35 -3.46 -19.92
CA VAL A 276 -44.86 -2.13 -20.31
C VAL A 276 -45.83 -1.58 -21.35
N ALA A 277 -46.63 -0.59 -20.96
CA ALA A 277 -47.59 0.08 -21.84
C ALA A 277 -46.90 1.07 -22.75
N ASP A 278 -47.29 1.13 -24.04
CA ASP A 278 -46.69 2.04 -25.03
C ASP A 278 -46.89 3.51 -24.69
N ASP A 279 -47.99 3.84 -23.98
CA ASP A 279 -48.26 5.20 -23.48
C ASP A 279 -47.73 5.50 -22.06
N GLY A 280 -47.13 4.49 -21.42
CA GLY A 280 -46.59 4.60 -20.05
C GLY A 280 -47.65 4.54 -18.94
N VAL A 281 -48.97 4.34 -19.30
CA VAL A 281 -50.06 4.30 -18.33
C VAL A 281 -50.85 3.01 -18.39
N SER A 282 -51.40 2.69 -19.56
CA SER A 282 -52.22 1.46 -19.75
C SER A 282 -52.63 1.31 -21.23
N GLY A 283 -53.03 0.11 -21.65
CA GLY A 283 -53.49 -0.17 -22.99
C GLY A 283 -52.58 -1.13 -23.72
N VAL A 284 -52.25 -0.83 -24.96
CA VAL A 284 -51.35 -1.66 -25.78
C VAL A 284 -49.93 -1.59 -25.26
N GLY A 285 -49.24 -2.70 -25.27
CA GLY A 285 -47.86 -2.79 -24.80
C GLY A 285 -47.29 -4.20 -24.96
N HIS A 286 -46.21 -4.48 -24.27
CA HIS A 286 -45.56 -5.80 -24.28
C HIS A 286 -45.23 -6.26 -22.87
N TRP A 287 -45.00 -7.56 -22.75
CA TRP A 287 -44.54 -8.20 -21.51
C TRP A 287 -43.05 -8.48 -21.59
N GLU A 288 -42.33 -8.09 -20.53
CA GLU A 288 -40.92 -8.37 -20.39
C GLU A 288 -40.63 -9.14 -19.09
N GLU A 289 -39.52 -9.89 -19.03
CA GLU A 289 -39.07 -10.52 -17.78
C GLU A 289 -38.90 -9.49 -16.68
N TYR A 290 -39.30 -9.86 -15.49
CA TYR A 290 -39.21 -8.96 -14.34
C TYR A 290 -38.94 -9.70 -13.03
N ILE A 291 -38.58 -8.95 -11.98
CA ILE A 291 -38.41 -9.45 -10.63
C ILE A 291 -39.76 -9.77 -10.00
N ALA A 292 -39.81 -10.78 -9.14
CA ALA A 292 -40.99 -11.07 -8.32
C ALA A 292 -41.33 -9.85 -7.41
N PRO A 293 -42.60 -9.52 -7.24
CA PRO A 293 -43.00 -8.27 -6.63
C PRO A 293 -42.80 -8.22 -5.08
N ASP A 294 -42.55 -9.36 -4.46
CA ASP A 294 -42.44 -9.54 -3.01
C ASP A 294 -41.01 -9.89 -2.52
N VAL A 295 -40.03 -9.86 -3.40
CA VAL A 295 -38.64 -10.15 -3.06
C VAL A 295 -37.78 -8.88 -2.94
N SER A 296 -36.67 -8.98 -2.21
CA SER A 296 -35.72 -7.87 -2.13
C SER A 296 -35.15 -7.51 -3.52
N PRO A 297 -35.21 -6.23 -3.92
CA PRO A 297 -34.75 -5.84 -5.25
C PRO A 297 -33.24 -5.86 -5.42
N GLY A 298 -32.45 -5.93 -4.34
CA GLY A 298 -31.00 -5.93 -4.52
C GLY A 298 -30.21 -5.72 -3.25
N LEU A 299 -28.96 -5.34 -3.41
CA LEU A 299 -28.01 -5.14 -2.34
C LEU A 299 -28.20 -3.79 -1.66
N ASN A 300 -27.99 -3.75 -0.35
CA ASN A 300 -28.01 -2.50 0.41
C ASN A 300 -26.65 -1.80 0.24
N SER A 301 -26.61 -0.73 -0.53
CA SER A 301 -25.40 0.04 -0.82
C SER A 301 -24.67 0.55 0.42
N ALA A 302 -25.35 0.77 1.54
CA ALA A 302 -24.74 1.21 2.79
C ALA A 302 -23.86 0.13 3.46
N THR A 303 -24.06 -1.16 3.12
CA THR A 303 -23.31 -2.29 3.67
C THR A 303 -22.36 -2.94 2.67
N MET A 304 -22.43 -2.54 1.41
CA MET A 304 -21.55 -2.98 0.34
C MET A 304 -20.27 -2.12 0.28
N PRO A 305 -19.20 -2.61 -0.37
CA PRO A 305 -18.00 -1.80 -0.61
C PRO A 305 -18.32 -0.45 -1.24
N HIS A 306 -17.56 0.57 -0.82
CA HIS A 306 -17.74 1.95 -1.28
C HIS A 306 -16.65 2.33 -2.27
N GLU A 307 -16.86 3.40 -3.01
CA GLU A 307 -15.93 3.94 -3.99
C GLU A 307 -15.22 5.18 -3.44
N LEU A 308 -13.89 5.18 -3.58
CA LEU A 308 -13.06 6.38 -3.49
C LEU A 308 -12.63 6.73 -4.92
N VAL A 309 -13.21 7.77 -5.48
CA VAL A 309 -13.04 8.16 -6.88
C VAL A 309 -12.16 9.39 -6.98
N ASN A 310 -11.13 9.34 -7.83
CA ASN A 310 -10.35 10.53 -8.19
C ASN A 310 -11.21 11.42 -9.10
N THR A 311 -11.52 12.62 -8.63
CA THR A 311 -12.39 13.58 -9.34
C THR A 311 -11.62 14.75 -9.95
N GLY A 312 -10.31 14.77 -9.77
CA GLY A 312 -9.41 15.79 -10.32
C GLY A 312 -8.08 15.80 -9.58
N THR A 313 -7.12 16.57 -10.06
CA THR A 313 -5.79 16.68 -9.47
C THR A 313 -5.88 17.04 -7.97
N ASN A 314 -5.37 16.17 -7.13
CA ASN A 314 -5.45 16.28 -5.66
C ASN A 314 -6.89 16.41 -5.11
N ALA A 315 -7.86 15.77 -5.75
CA ALA A 315 -9.26 15.76 -5.29
C ALA A 315 -9.89 14.39 -5.42
N PHE A 316 -10.48 13.91 -4.31
CA PHE A 316 -11.16 12.61 -4.26
C PHE A 316 -12.55 12.74 -3.65
N THR A 317 -13.46 11.90 -4.10
CA THR A 317 -14.80 11.77 -3.54
C THR A 317 -15.04 10.35 -3.05
N PHE A 318 -15.43 10.21 -1.79
CA PHE A 318 -15.83 8.93 -1.20
C PHE A 318 -17.35 8.83 -1.14
N ARG A 319 -17.90 7.76 -1.73
CA ARG A 319 -19.35 7.57 -1.88
C ARG A 319 -19.73 6.08 -1.86
N PRO A 320 -20.99 5.74 -1.51
CA PRO A 320 -21.49 4.39 -1.79
C PRO A 320 -21.48 4.13 -3.29
N ALA A 321 -21.05 2.93 -3.68
CA ALA A 321 -21.17 2.50 -5.08
C ALA A 321 -22.64 2.25 -5.45
N THR A 322 -22.96 2.42 -6.72
CA THR A 322 -24.31 2.15 -7.25
C THR A 322 -24.41 0.70 -7.70
N TRP A 323 -24.88 -0.16 -6.81
CA TRP A 323 -25.07 -1.58 -7.08
C TRP A 323 -26.34 -1.81 -7.89
N THR A 324 -26.22 -2.61 -8.96
CA THR A 324 -27.34 -2.93 -9.83
C THR A 324 -28.35 -3.80 -9.08
N ASN A 325 -29.62 -3.44 -9.17
CA ASN A 325 -30.70 -4.23 -8.60
C ASN A 325 -30.97 -5.48 -9.45
N ARG A 326 -31.53 -6.50 -8.82
CA ARG A 326 -32.09 -7.67 -9.48
C ARG A 326 -33.22 -7.22 -10.40
N LEU A 327 -33.11 -7.49 -11.68
CA LEU A 327 -34.10 -7.07 -12.68
C LEU A 327 -35.11 -8.16 -12.98
N VAL A 328 -34.76 -9.42 -12.77
CA VAL A 328 -35.55 -10.59 -13.15
C VAL A 328 -35.52 -11.67 -12.09
N GLY A 329 -36.56 -12.54 -12.08
CA GLY A 329 -36.62 -13.74 -11.26
C GLY A 329 -36.97 -13.51 -9.78
N ASP A 330 -36.75 -14.53 -8.99
CA ASP A 330 -36.98 -14.57 -7.54
C ASP A 330 -35.77 -15.17 -6.81
N ASP A 331 -35.94 -15.52 -5.52
CA ASP A 331 -34.85 -16.08 -4.72
C ASP A 331 -34.43 -17.50 -5.15
N ALA A 332 -35.25 -18.19 -5.98
CA ALA A 332 -34.92 -19.51 -6.52
C ALA A 332 -34.24 -19.42 -7.90
N THR A 333 -34.70 -18.54 -8.79
CA THR A 333 -34.25 -18.44 -10.16
C THR A 333 -33.15 -17.42 -10.39
N ASN A 334 -33.01 -16.44 -9.50
CA ASN A 334 -31.94 -15.43 -9.52
C ASN A 334 -31.59 -15.06 -8.06
N SER A 335 -30.99 -15.99 -7.35
CA SER A 335 -30.70 -15.87 -5.92
C SER A 335 -29.73 -14.71 -5.62
N HIS A 336 -29.75 -14.23 -4.38
CA HIS A 336 -28.75 -13.31 -3.89
C HIS A 336 -27.35 -13.95 -3.94
N PRO A 337 -26.31 -13.15 -4.24
CA PRO A 337 -24.92 -13.62 -4.17
C PRO A 337 -24.56 -14.21 -2.80
N SER A 338 -23.65 -15.18 -2.79
CA SER A 338 -23.25 -15.92 -1.59
C SER A 338 -22.67 -15.07 -0.47
N PHE A 339 -22.26 -13.83 -0.77
CA PHE A 339 -21.76 -12.87 0.22
C PHE A 339 -22.86 -12.15 1.03
N VAL A 340 -24.13 -12.27 0.66
CA VAL A 340 -25.25 -11.69 1.45
C VAL A 340 -25.36 -12.40 2.79
N GLY A 341 -25.47 -11.64 3.87
CA GLY A 341 -25.44 -12.15 5.23
C GLY A 341 -24.06 -12.44 5.80
N LYS A 342 -22.99 -12.19 5.02
CA LYS A 342 -21.61 -12.48 5.38
C LYS A 342 -20.72 -11.23 5.29
N LYS A 343 -19.44 -11.38 5.61
CA LYS A 343 -18.42 -10.32 5.56
C LYS A 343 -17.48 -10.56 4.41
N ILE A 344 -17.31 -9.57 3.54
CA ILE A 344 -16.35 -9.62 2.44
C ILE A 344 -14.93 -9.53 2.99
N GLN A 345 -14.03 -10.43 2.56
CA GLN A 345 -12.65 -10.48 3.03
C GLN A 345 -11.69 -9.71 2.13
N GLN A 346 -11.82 -9.84 0.82
CA GLN A 346 -10.97 -9.16 -0.15
C GLN A 346 -11.72 -8.90 -1.45
N GLY A 347 -11.45 -7.76 -2.09
CA GLY A 347 -11.87 -7.44 -3.44
C GLY A 347 -10.74 -7.74 -4.44
N PHE A 348 -11.09 -8.12 -5.66
CA PHE A 348 -10.15 -8.31 -6.77
C PHE A 348 -10.77 -7.97 -8.11
N PHE A 349 -9.91 -7.76 -9.10
CA PHE A 349 -10.35 -7.52 -10.47
C PHE A 349 -9.68 -8.51 -11.41
N HIS A 350 -10.48 -9.24 -12.18
CA HIS A 350 -9.95 -10.23 -13.14
C HIS A 350 -10.94 -10.48 -14.28
N SER A 351 -10.43 -10.64 -15.50
CA SER A 351 -11.24 -10.95 -16.69
C SER A 351 -12.43 -10.01 -16.86
N ASN A 352 -12.20 -8.70 -16.67
CA ASN A 352 -13.22 -7.65 -16.77
C ASN A 352 -14.41 -7.83 -15.81
N ARG A 353 -14.14 -8.37 -14.62
CA ARG A 353 -15.11 -8.60 -13.54
C ARG A 353 -14.54 -8.12 -12.22
N LEU A 354 -15.35 -7.46 -11.41
CA LEU A 354 -15.08 -7.21 -10.01
C LEU A 354 -15.46 -8.46 -9.22
N GLY A 355 -14.58 -8.94 -8.35
CA GLY A 355 -14.84 -10.13 -7.56
C GLY A 355 -14.60 -9.89 -6.06
N PHE A 356 -15.22 -10.73 -5.25
CA PHE A 356 -15.10 -10.73 -3.80
C PHE A 356 -14.84 -12.13 -3.24
N LEU A 357 -13.97 -12.22 -2.26
CA LEU A 357 -13.78 -13.40 -1.43
C LEU A 357 -14.64 -13.31 -0.19
N VAL A 358 -15.38 -14.37 0.10
CA VAL A 358 -16.28 -14.45 1.25
C VAL A 358 -16.32 -15.87 1.79
N ASP A 359 -15.86 -16.10 3.02
CA ASP A 359 -15.71 -17.44 3.60
C ASP A 359 -14.95 -18.38 2.63
N ASP A 360 -15.62 -19.40 2.10
CA ASP A 360 -15.09 -20.35 1.13
C ASP A 360 -15.55 -20.08 -0.30
N ASN A 361 -16.24 -18.96 -0.54
CA ASN A 361 -16.84 -18.61 -1.82
C ASN A 361 -16.05 -17.51 -2.54
N VAL A 362 -16.13 -17.55 -3.85
CA VAL A 362 -15.66 -16.52 -4.78
C VAL A 362 -16.84 -16.05 -5.61
N SER A 363 -17.24 -14.80 -5.46
CA SER A 363 -18.29 -14.17 -6.23
C SER A 363 -17.71 -13.14 -7.18
N MET A 364 -18.02 -13.21 -8.47
CA MET A 364 -17.57 -12.27 -9.51
C MET A 364 -18.78 -11.64 -10.19
N SER A 365 -18.70 -10.35 -10.48
CA SER A 365 -19.73 -9.59 -11.18
C SER A 365 -19.97 -10.08 -12.62
N GLN A 366 -21.01 -9.59 -13.23
CA GLN A 366 -21.21 -9.70 -14.69
C GLN A 366 -20.01 -9.08 -15.43
N SER A 367 -19.60 -9.71 -16.53
CA SER A 367 -18.48 -9.22 -17.34
C SER A 367 -18.79 -7.86 -17.96
N GLY A 368 -17.97 -6.85 -17.66
CA GLY A 368 -18.15 -5.47 -18.10
C GLY A 368 -19.08 -4.62 -17.25
N GLU A 369 -19.91 -5.25 -16.39
CA GLU A 369 -20.81 -4.58 -15.45
C GLU A 369 -20.36 -4.85 -14.01
N TYR A 370 -19.43 -4.05 -13.50
CA TYR A 370 -18.68 -4.34 -12.28
C TYR A 370 -19.52 -4.34 -11.00
N PHE A 371 -20.67 -3.67 -11.02
CA PHE A 371 -21.58 -3.58 -9.88
C PHE A 371 -22.83 -4.43 -10.02
N ASN A 372 -22.90 -5.30 -11.07
CA ASN A 372 -23.99 -6.25 -11.24
C ASN A 372 -23.59 -7.67 -10.80
N PHE A 373 -24.28 -8.20 -9.80
CA PHE A 373 -24.10 -9.55 -9.27
C PHE A 373 -25.35 -10.43 -9.45
N TYR A 374 -26.26 -10.05 -10.34
CA TYR A 374 -27.49 -10.80 -10.66
C TYR A 374 -27.52 -11.22 -12.11
N HIS A 375 -28.20 -12.32 -12.37
CA HIS A 375 -28.42 -12.81 -13.73
C HIS A 375 -29.29 -11.83 -14.53
N VAL A 376 -29.06 -11.79 -15.83
CA VAL A 376 -29.79 -10.93 -16.76
C VAL A 376 -31.16 -11.54 -17.15
N SER A 377 -31.27 -12.88 -17.17
CA SER A 377 -32.50 -13.62 -17.41
C SER A 377 -32.68 -14.70 -16.34
N ALA A 378 -33.93 -14.93 -15.93
CA ALA A 378 -34.29 -16.02 -15.03
C ALA A 378 -34.44 -17.36 -15.76
N LEU A 379 -34.61 -17.32 -17.11
CA LEU A 379 -34.82 -18.49 -17.97
C LEU A 379 -33.55 -19.06 -18.57
N THR A 380 -32.55 -18.18 -18.85
CA THR A 380 -31.36 -18.58 -19.61
C THR A 380 -30.12 -17.99 -18.99
N GLN A 381 -29.19 -18.83 -18.58
CA GLN A 381 -27.88 -18.38 -18.11
C GLN A 381 -26.97 -18.11 -19.31
N ILE A 382 -26.37 -16.92 -19.34
CA ILE A 382 -25.44 -16.50 -20.39
C ILE A 382 -23.99 -16.46 -19.89
N ALA A 383 -23.03 -16.49 -20.81
CA ALA A 383 -21.61 -16.56 -20.48
C ALA A 383 -21.09 -15.32 -19.70
N SER A 384 -21.73 -14.17 -19.88
CA SER A 384 -21.38 -12.94 -19.17
C SER A 384 -21.95 -12.85 -17.76
N ASP A 385 -22.89 -13.71 -17.37
CA ASP A 385 -23.52 -13.68 -16.05
C ASP A 385 -22.51 -13.79 -14.91
N PRO A 386 -22.87 -13.34 -13.71
CA PRO A 386 -22.05 -13.46 -12.51
C PRO A 386 -21.61 -14.89 -12.23
N VAL A 387 -20.41 -15.03 -11.68
CA VAL A 387 -19.85 -16.33 -11.25
C VAL A 387 -19.86 -16.37 -9.74
N ASP A 388 -20.48 -17.38 -9.16
CA ASP A 388 -20.50 -17.58 -7.70
C ASP A 388 -20.23 -19.04 -7.39
N LEU A 389 -19.02 -19.35 -6.87
CA LEU A 389 -18.51 -20.69 -6.69
C LEU A 389 -17.90 -20.86 -5.31
N SER A 390 -18.12 -22.03 -4.70
CA SER A 390 -17.46 -22.42 -3.44
C SER A 390 -16.27 -23.34 -3.68
N THR A 391 -15.29 -23.26 -2.76
CA THR A 391 -14.17 -24.21 -2.74
C THR A 391 -14.63 -25.55 -2.18
N SER A 392 -14.21 -26.64 -2.81
CA SER A 392 -14.39 -27.98 -2.26
C SER A 392 -13.16 -28.35 -1.43
N SER A 393 -13.26 -28.32 -0.12
CA SER A 393 -12.19 -28.68 0.80
C SER A 393 -12.69 -29.59 1.93
N ILE A 394 -11.80 -30.51 2.37
CA ILE A 394 -12.08 -31.39 3.53
C ILE A 394 -12.03 -30.60 4.85
N ARG A 395 -11.32 -29.48 4.87
CA ARG A 395 -11.17 -28.62 6.05
C ARG A 395 -11.98 -27.34 5.88
N PRO A 396 -12.51 -26.76 6.99
CA PRO A 396 -13.10 -25.44 6.91
C PRO A 396 -12.11 -24.44 6.29
N THR A 397 -12.52 -23.77 5.24
CA THR A 397 -11.67 -22.88 4.46
C THR A 397 -12.20 -21.47 4.55
N LEU A 398 -11.36 -20.52 4.93
CA LEU A 398 -11.60 -19.10 4.85
C LEU A 398 -10.63 -18.54 3.81
N LEU A 399 -11.15 -18.06 2.70
CA LEU A 399 -10.37 -17.40 1.66
C LEU A 399 -10.07 -15.97 2.10
N THR A 400 -8.78 -15.61 2.18
CA THR A 400 -8.33 -14.30 2.66
C THR A 400 -7.42 -13.58 1.67
N GLY A 401 -6.88 -14.29 0.68
CA GLY A 401 -5.98 -13.73 -0.32
C GLY A 401 -6.30 -14.21 -1.72
N VAL A 402 -6.14 -13.34 -2.71
CA VAL A 402 -6.28 -13.69 -4.13
C VAL A 402 -5.25 -12.95 -4.97
N LEU A 403 -4.62 -13.66 -5.89
CA LEU A 403 -3.71 -13.07 -6.87
C LEU A 403 -4.08 -13.52 -8.30
N PRO A 404 -4.29 -12.57 -9.21
CA PRO A 404 -4.45 -12.85 -10.63
C PRO A 404 -3.13 -13.36 -11.23
N THR A 405 -3.23 -14.41 -12.06
CA THR A 405 -2.11 -14.95 -12.85
C THR A 405 -2.53 -15.17 -14.28
N ALA A 406 -1.59 -15.46 -15.17
CA ALA A 406 -1.89 -15.79 -16.56
C ALA A 406 -2.75 -17.05 -16.73
N GLN A 407 -2.79 -17.93 -15.73
CA GLN A 407 -3.55 -19.19 -15.75
C GLN A 407 -4.92 -19.08 -15.07
N GLY A 408 -5.19 -17.99 -14.36
CA GLY A 408 -6.40 -17.77 -13.57
C GLY A 408 -6.10 -17.08 -12.26
N LEU A 409 -6.90 -17.36 -11.24
CA LEU A 409 -6.77 -16.77 -9.90
C LEU A 409 -6.20 -17.79 -8.94
N ILE A 410 -5.12 -17.45 -8.23
CA ILE A 410 -4.66 -18.22 -7.08
C ILE A 410 -5.33 -17.67 -5.84
N LEU A 411 -6.04 -18.54 -5.13
CA LEU A 411 -6.78 -18.22 -3.92
C LEU A 411 -6.02 -18.78 -2.72
N PHE A 412 -5.93 -17.98 -1.67
CA PHE A 412 -5.19 -18.35 -0.47
C PHE A 412 -6.13 -18.46 0.73
N SER A 413 -5.92 -19.53 1.47
CA SER A 413 -6.47 -19.70 2.81
C SER A 413 -5.36 -20.01 3.80
N LYS A 414 -5.68 -20.06 5.09
CA LYS A 414 -4.69 -20.32 6.14
C LYS A 414 -3.86 -21.58 5.89
N ASN A 415 -4.46 -22.66 5.36
CA ASN A 415 -3.82 -23.99 5.31
C ASN A 415 -3.73 -24.57 3.89
N GLN A 416 -4.30 -23.90 2.90
CA GLN A 416 -4.39 -24.45 1.55
C GLN A 416 -4.47 -23.33 0.51
N GLN A 417 -3.92 -23.58 -0.67
CA GLN A 417 -4.03 -22.71 -1.83
C GLN A 417 -4.83 -23.42 -2.92
N PHE A 418 -5.64 -22.63 -3.65
CA PHE A 418 -6.49 -23.12 -4.72
C PHE A 418 -6.20 -22.34 -6.01
N LEU A 419 -6.49 -22.99 -7.14
CA LEU A 419 -6.49 -22.36 -8.45
C LEU A 419 -7.94 -22.31 -8.97
N MET A 420 -8.43 -21.11 -9.23
CA MET A 420 -9.68 -20.87 -9.95
C MET A 420 -9.34 -20.54 -11.40
N TYR A 421 -9.82 -21.35 -12.32
CA TYR A 421 -9.48 -21.23 -13.74
C TYR A 421 -10.64 -21.67 -14.64
N ALA A 422 -10.57 -21.27 -15.88
CA ALA A 422 -11.48 -21.73 -16.91
C ALA A 422 -10.68 -22.45 -18.02
N PRO A 423 -11.02 -23.70 -18.37
CA PRO A 423 -10.26 -24.48 -19.37
C PRO A 423 -10.10 -23.79 -20.72
N ASN A 424 -11.07 -22.98 -21.12
CA ASN A 424 -11.09 -22.23 -22.39
C ASN A 424 -10.63 -20.75 -22.20
N GLY A 425 -10.11 -20.38 -21.04
CA GLY A 425 -9.66 -19.02 -20.73
C GLY A 425 -10.80 -18.01 -20.45
N LEU A 426 -12.07 -18.42 -20.60
CA LEU A 426 -13.23 -17.55 -20.37
C LEU A 426 -13.92 -17.91 -19.05
N PHE A 427 -13.89 -17.00 -18.10
CA PHE A 427 -14.59 -17.14 -16.84
C PHE A 427 -16.09 -16.99 -17.05
N THR A 428 -16.79 -18.13 -17.03
CA THR A 428 -18.25 -18.23 -17.15
C THR A 428 -18.83 -19.02 -15.99
N PRO A 429 -20.09 -18.83 -15.62
CA PRO A 429 -20.72 -19.56 -14.53
C PRO A 429 -20.62 -21.10 -14.65
N THR A 430 -20.65 -21.60 -15.89
CA THR A 430 -20.70 -23.06 -16.16
C THR A 430 -19.33 -23.70 -16.39
N GLN A 431 -18.27 -22.93 -16.68
CA GLN A 431 -16.96 -23.50 -17.06
C GLN A 431 -15.85 -23.19 -16.06
N THR A 432 -16.09 -22.29 -15.14
CA THR A 432 -15.11 -21.92 -14.12
C THR A 432 -15.01 -23.01 -13.04
N ILE A 433 -13.78 -23.38 -12.70
CA ILE A 433 -13.50 -24.48 -11.77
C ILE A 433 -12.53 -24.02 -10.69
N ILE A 434 -12.75 -24.42 -9.44
CA ILE A 434 -11.83 -24.21 -8.33
C ILE A 434 -11.27 -25.57 -7.91
N ARG A 435 -9.93 -25.68 -7.84
CA ARG A 435 -9.26 -26.88 -7.34
C ARG A 435 -8.12 -26.53 -6.37
N GLY A 436 -7.88 -27.40 -5.39
CA GLY A 436 -6.72 -27.29 -4.51
C GLY A 436 -5.41 -27.60 -5.24
N ILE A 437 -4.38 -26.79 -5.02
CA ILE A 437 -3.06 -26.91 -5.66
C ILE A 437 -1.91 -27.11 -4.70
N SER A 438 -2.01 -26.63 -3.47
CA SER A 438 -0.98 -26.84 -2.45
C SER A 438 -1.54 -26.71 -1.03
N ASN A 439 -0.78 -27.21 -0.02
CA ASN A 439 -1.21 -27.25 1.38
C ASN A 439 -0.14 -26.63 2.29
N TYR A 440 0.22 -25.38 2.04
CA TYR A 440 1.15 -24.63 2.89
C TYR A 440 0.38 -23.69 3.82
N GLU A 441 0.88 -23.54 5.05
CA GLU A 441 0.31 -22.57 5.97
C GLU A 441 0.72 -21.14 5.57
N MET A 442 -0.24 -20.22 5.63
CA MET A 442 -0.06 -18.81 5.36
C MET A 442 -0.57 -17.98 6.54
N ASP A 443 0.08 -16.84 6.80
CA ASP A 443 -0.45 -15.81 7.69
C ASP A 443 -1.56 -15.05 6.97
N ILE A 444 -2.77 -15.11 7.51
CA ILE A 444 -3.97 -14.52 6.89
C ILE A 444 -4.06 -13.00 7.02
N ASP A 445 -3.24 -12.41 7.88
CA ASP A 445 -3.18 -10.95 8.08
C ASP A 445 -2.19 -10.26 7.13
N ILE A 446 -1.41 -11.03 6.36
CA ILE A 446 -0.41 -10.54 5.41
C ILE A 446 -0.78 -11.02 4.00
N ASP A 447 -1.12 -10.09 3.14
CA ASP A 447 -1.52 -10.40 1.78
C ASP A 447 -0.34 -10.98 0.98
N PRO A 448 -0.56 -12.03 0.17
CA PRO A 448 0.43 -12.54 -0.75
C PRO A 448 0.71 -11.53 -1.85
N VAL A 449 1.94 -11.51 -2.40
CA VAL A 449 2.34 -10.56 -3.44
C VAL A 449 2.90 -11.28 -4.67
N ASP A 450 2.66 -10.67 -5.83
CA ASP A 450 3.26 -11.07 -7.10
C ASP A 450 4.57 -10.31 -7.32
N ASN A 451 5.65 -11.06 -7.51
CA ASN A 451 6.97 -10.53 -7.86
C ASN A 451 7.32 -10.79 -9.35
N GLY A 452 6.33 -10.75 -10.22
CA GLY A 452 6.43 -10.89 -11.67
C GLY A 452 6.39 -12.33 -12.16
N THR A 453 7.31 -13.18 -11.76
CA THR A 453 7.36 -14.61 -12.15
C THR A 453 7.03 -15.55 -10.99
N ASN A 454 7.03 -15.03 -9.79
CA ASN A 454 6.88 -15.80 -8.56
C ASN A 454 5.89 -15.11 -7.63
N ILE A 455 5.04 -15.90 -7.02
CA ILE A 455 4.17 -15.45 -5.95
C ILE A 455 4.88 -15.67 -4.62
N MET A 456 4.88 -14.65 -3.77
CA MET A 456 5.50 -14.71 -2.47
C MET A 456 4.42 -14.59 -1.39
N PHE A 457 4.51 -15.45 -0.38
CA PHE A 457 3.64 -15.42 0.79
C PHE A 457 4.41 -15.85 2.04
N VAL A 458 3.89 -15.51 3.19
CA VAL A 458 4.58 -15.72 4.46
C VAL A 458 3.76 -16.57 5.44
N SER A 459 4.47 -17.25 6.34
CA SER A 459 3.88 -17.99 7.44
C SER A 459 4.61 -17.61 8.73
N LYS A 460 3.88 -17.15 9.73
CA LYS A 460 4.44 -16.81 11.03
C LYS A 460 4.64 -18.05 11.90
N THR A 461 5.82 -18.10 12.47
CA THR A 461 6.20 -19.06 13.52
C THR A 461 6.59 -18.23 14.75
N PRO A 462 6.37 -18.69 15.99
CA PRO A 462 6.79 -17.94 17.16
C PRO A 462 8.28 -17.55 17.09
N GLY A 463 8.57 -16.25 17.09
CA GLY A 463 9.89 -15.67 17.02
C GLY A 463 10.43 -15.36 15.62
N TYR A 464 9.89 -15.92 14.54
CA TYR A 464 10.35 -15.63 13.18
C TYR A 464 9.27 -15.87 12.10
N THR A 465 9.50 -15.34 10.92
CA THR A 465 8.62 -15.46 9.74
C THR A 465 9.29 -16.36 8.69
N ARG A 466 8.55 -17.33 8.16
CA ARG A 466 8.95 -18.13 6.99
C ARG A 466 8.46 -17.48 5.72
N ILE A 467 9.25 -17.58 4.66
CA ILE A 467 8.95 -16.96 3.39
C ILE A 467 8.91 -18.04 2.31
N TYR A 468 7.77 -18.17 1.67
CA TYR A 468 7.53 -19.10 0.61
C TYR A 468 7.46 -18.41 -0.74
N GLN A 469 8.17 -19.00 -1.71
CA GLN A 469 8.11 -18.66 -3.11
C GLN A 469 7.32 -19.74 -3.84
N MET A 470 6.23 -19.36 -4.49
CA MET A 470 5.42 -20.24 -5.32
C MET A 470 5.65 -19.88 -6.79
N ARG A 471 6.05 -20.87 -7.58
CA ARG A 471 6.23 -20.73 -9.01
C ARG A 471 5.28 -21.69 -9.72
N THR A 472 4.45 -21.19 -10.61
CA THR A 472 3.63 -22.00 -11.50
C THR A 472 4.47 -22.34 -12.73
N ALA A 473 4.88 -23.61 -12.87
CA ALA A 473 5.71 -24.04 -13.98
C ALA A 473 4.93 -24.99 -14.92
N GLY A 474 4.91 -24.65 -16.22
CA GLY A 474 4.50 -25.55 -17.30
C GLY A 474 2.99 -25.83 -17.39
N GLN A 475 2.66 -26.83 -18.21
CA GLN A 475 1.28 -27.29 -18.43
C GLN A 475 0.71 -28.08 -17.23
N GLU A 476 1.56 -28.57 -16.34
CA GLU A 476 1.14 -29.19 -15.09
C GLU A 476 0.80 -28.08 -14.09
N MET A 477 -0.45 -27.76 -13.95
CA MET A 477 -1.00 -26.71 -13.07
C MET A 477 -0.67 -26.88 -11.55
N ASN A 478 0.35 -27.65 -11.19
CA ASN A 478 0.80 -27.81 -9.81
C ASN A 478 1.99 -26.88 -9.56
N PRO A 479 1.86 -25.91 -8.63
CA PRO A 479 2.95 -24.99 -8.33
C PRO A 479 4.07 -25.70 -7.57
N GLN A 480 5.30 -25.27 -7.85
CA GLN A 480 6.44 -25.57 -7.00
C GLN A 480 6.52 -24.52 -5.89
N VAL A 481 6.51 -24.96 -4.65
CA VAL A 481 6.65 -24.06 -3.49
C VAL A 481 7.99 -24.31 -2.82
N LEU A 482 8.76 -23.25 -2.65
CA LEU A 482 10.10 -23.27 -2.07
C LEU A 482 10.15 -22.36 -0.83
N ASP A 483 10.69 -22.82 0.28
CA ASP A 483 11.03 -21.99 1.45
C ASP A 483 12.36 -21.29 1.18
N VAL A 484 12.30 -20.04 0.69
CA VAL A 484 13.49 -19.22 0.40
C VAL A 484 14.13 -18.63 1.65
N GLY A 485 13.40 -18.60 2.76
CA GLY A 485 13.89 -18.12 4.06
C GLY A 485 14.85 -19.07 4.74
N ARG A 486 15.06 -20.29 4.24
CA ARG A 486 15.89 -21.32 4.91
C ARG A 486 17.35 -20.96 5.09
N VAL A 487 17.90 -20.18 4.18
CA VAL A 487 19.29 -19.70 4.23
C VAL A 487 19.49 -18.67 5.35
N VAL A 488 18.43 -17.95 5.70
CA VAL A 488 18.38 -16.94 6.76
C VAL A 488 17.44 -17.36 7.89
N SER A 489 17.39 -18.63 8.21
CA SER A 489 16.51 -19.19 9.24
C SER A 489 16.53 -18.34 10.52
N GLU A 490 15.34 -18.01 11.05
CA GLU A 490 15.13 -17.23 12.28
C GLU A 490 15.63 -15.78 12.23
N TRP A 491 16.00 -15.27 11.07
CA TRP A 491 16.51 -13.89 10.93
C TRP A 491 15.40 -12.85 10.68
N VAL A 492 14.37 -13.22 9.92
CA VAL A 492 13.21 -12.34 9.70
C VAL A 492 12.26 -12.50 10.89
N PRO A 493 12.02 -11.45 11.69
CA PRO A 493 11.25 -11.56 12.92
C PRO A 493 9.74 -11.74 12.66
N ASP A 494 9.01 -12.24 13.64
CA ASP A 494 7.55 -12.38 13.62
C ASP A 494 6.79 -11.04 13.77
N THR A 495 7.53 -9.93 13.97
CA THR A 495 6.96 -8.57 13.99
C THR A 495 6.67 -7.98 12.62
N VAL A 496 7.00 -8.69 11.55
CA VAL A 496 6.58 -8.36 10.18
C VAL A 496 5.07 -8.47 10.07
N THR A 497 4.43 -7.45 9.51
CA THR A 497 2.98 -7.38 9.31
C THR A 497 2.57 -7.05 7.89
N GLU A 498 3.53 -6.62 7.07
CA GLU A 498 3.30 -6.18 5.69
C GLU A 498 4.35 -6.77 4.75
N LEU A 499 3.93 -7.08 3.55
CA LEU A 499 4.75 -7.59 2.45
C LEU A 499 4.48 -6.73 1.21
N THR A 500 5.54 -6.22 0.60
CA THR A 500 5.46 -5.41 -0.63
C THR A 500 6.42 -5.98 -1.66
N ALA A 501 6.04 -6.02 -2.93
CA ALA A 501 6.88 -6.48 -4.03
C ALA A 501 7.16 -5.35 -5.03
N SER A 502 8.31 -5.44 -5.67
CA SER A 502 8.66 -4.65 -6.85
C SER A 502 9.12 -5.59 -7.97
N PRO A 503 8.24 -5.98 -8.88
CA PRO A 503 8.58 -6.86 -9.99
C PRO A 503 9.69 -6.29 -10.88
N GLN A 504 9.71 -4.98 -11.14
CA GLN A 504 10.73 -4.32 -11.96
C GLN A 504 12.12 -4.41 -11.33
N ASN A 505 12.21 -4.23 -10.01
CA ASN A 505 13.45 -4.32 -9.25
C ASN A 505 13.74 -5.72 -8.73
N SER A 506 12.85 -6.68 -9.00
CA SER A 506 12.94 -8.10 -8.65
C SER A 506 13.18 -8.34 -7.16
N PHE A 507 12.50 -7.61 -6.28
CA PHE A 507 12.61 -7.82 -4.84
C PHE A 507 11.26 -7.80 -4.12
N ILE A 508 11.25 -8.39 -2.94
CA ILE A 508 10.21 -8.23 -1.94
C ILE A 508 10.77 -7.53 -0.71
N ALA A 509 9.94 -6.73 -0.07
CA ALA A 509 10.24 -6.02 1.18
C ALA A 509 9.25 -6.43 2.27
N MET A 510 9.77 -6.77 3.45
CA MET A 510 9.00 -7.21 4.62
C MET A 510 9.26 -6.27 5.78
N TYR A 511 8.20 -5.74 6.37
CA TYR A 511 8.31 -4.73 7.43
C TYR A 511 7.12 -4.76 8.40
N GLY A 512 7.20 -3.97 9.47
CA GLY A 512 6.12 -3.81 10.44
C GLY A 512 6.20 -2.47 11.19
N PRO A 513 5.08 -1.96 11.72
CA PRO A 513 4.95 -0.60 12.25
C PRO A 513 5.71 -0.35 13.56
N THR A 514 6.26 -1.39 14.19
CA THR A 514 6.98 -1.26 15.46
C THR A 514 8.48 -1.11 15.30
N LYS A 515 9.03 -1.38 14.09
CA LYS A 515 10.46 -1.42 13.79
C LYS A 515 10.83 -0.45 12.67
N LYS A 516 12.10 -0.10 12.61
CA LYS A 516 12.72 0.65 11.52
C LYS A 516 13.39 -0.24 10.48
N ASP A 517 13.42 -1.55 10.72
CA ASP A 517 14.06 -2.53 9.86
C ASP A 517 13.11 -3.01 8.77
N VAL A 518 13.61 -3.01 7.52
CA VAL A 518 13.00 -3.66 6.36
C VAL A 518 13.90 -4.80 5.92
N TYR A 519 13.33 -5.96 5.75
CA TYR A 519 14.01 -7.15 5.26
C TYR A 519 13.70 -7.34 3.79
N PHE A 520 14.74 -7.45 2.96
CA PHE A 520 14.61 -7.59 1.52
C PHE A 520 15.08 -8.97 1.07
N TYR A 521 14.39 -9.51 0.08
CA TYR A 521 14.87 -10.62 -0.73
C TYR A 521 14.83 -10.19 -2.19
N ARG A 522 15.99 -10.10 -2.82
CA ARG A 522 16.16 -9.68 -4.21
C ARG A 522 16.72 -10.82 -5.05
N THR A 523 16.16 -11.01 -6.23
CA THR A 523 16.61 -12.01 -7.20
C THR A 523 17.01 -11.34 -8.51
N TYR A 524 17.91 -11.96 -9.24
CA TYR A 524 18.24 -11.58 -10.60
C TYR A 524 18.54 -12.84 -11.41
N SER A 525 17.94 -12.94 -12.60
CA SER A 525 18.15 -14.02 -13.55
C SER A 525 18.62 -13.46 -14.88
N ASP A 526 19.59 -14.14 -15.51
CA ASP A 526 20.05 -13.83 -16.86
C ASP A 526 19.18 -14.49 -17.95
N GLY A 527 18.08 -15.13 -17.56
CA GLY A 527 17.16 -15.86 -18.45
C GLY A 527 17.47 -17.34 -18.56
N GLN A 528 18.65 -17.81 -18.13
CA GLN A 528 19.05 -19.22 -18.07
C GLN A 528 19.16 -19.75 -16.65
N GLN A 529 19.73 -18.97 -15.76
CA GLN A 529 19.90 -19.31 -14.35
C GLN A 529 19.68 -18.09 -13.44
N GLU A 530 19.34 -18.36 -12.19
CA GLU A 530 19.30 -17.31 -11.16
C GLU A 530 20.73 -16.98 -10.73
N VAL A 531 21.21 -15.81 -11.13
CA VAL A 531 22.56 -15.32 -10.87
C VAL A 531 22.69 -14.74 -9.47
N MET A 532 21.59 -14.17 -8.94
CA MET A 532 21.57 -13.54 -7.63
C MET A 532 20.32 -13.94 -6.84
N GLN A 533 20.52 -14.31 -5.59
CA GLN A 533 19.51 -14.53 -4.58
C GLN A 533 20.02 -13.93 -3.27
N SER A 534 19.65 -12.69 -3.01
CA SER A 534 20.25 -11.89 -1.94
C SER A 534 19.26 -11.50 -0.87
N TRP A 535 19.62 -11.82 0.37
CA TRP A 535 18.96 -11.31 1.56
C TRP A 535 19.76 -10.15 2.12
N PHE A 536 19.07 -9.03 2.46
CA PHE A 536 19.69 -7.87 3.10
C PHE A 536 18.66 -7.08 3.91
N ARG A 537 19.14 -6.16 4.74
CA ARG A 537 18.30 -5.38 5.64
C ARG A 537 18.63 -3.90 5.49
N TRP A 538 17.58 -3.06 5.44
CA TRP A 538 17.71 -1.62 5.58
C TRP A 538 17.15 -1.16 6.90
N GLU A 539 17.79 -0.19 7.50
CA GLU A 539 17.26 0.59 8.61
C GLU A 539 16.78 1.93 8.05
N LEU A 540 15.48 2.20 8.13
CA LEU A 540 14.86 3.45 7.68
C LEU A 540 14.97 4.55 8.75
N PRO A 541 14.75 5.83 8.38
CA PRO A 541 14.87 6.95 9.31
C PRO A 541 13.81 7.00 10.42
N GLY A 542 12.96 6.00 10.53
CA GLY A 542 11.95 5.89 11.59
C GLY A 542 11.20 4.57 11.53
N LYS A 543 10.25 4.35 12.45
CA LYS A 543 9.36 3.18 12.43
C LYS A 543 8.49 3.20 11.19
N ILE A 544 8.42 2.11 10.46
CA ILE A 544 7.85 2.03 9.14
C ILE A 544 6.34 1.80 9.25
N GLN A 545 5.55 2.67 8.65
CA GLN A 545 4.09 2.53 8.64
C GLN A 545 3.59 1.97 7.31
N SER A 546 4.23 2.35 6.19
CA SER A 546 3.90 1.86 4.86
C SER A 546 5.10 2.00 3.93
N ILE A 547 5.24 1.06 3.00
CA ILE A 547 6.17 1.13 1.88
C ILE A 547 5.39 0.85 0.60
N ALA A 548 5.63 1.67 -0.41
CA ALA A 548 5.19 1.43 -1.78
C ALA A 548 6.38 1.62 -2.73
N VAL A 549 6.44 0.81 -3.76
CA VAL A 549 7.46 0.94 -4.80
C VAL A 549 6.77 1.18 -6.12
N ASP A 550 7.17 2.23 -6.80
CA ASP A 550 6.64 2.57 -8.11
C ASP A 550 7.81 2.87 -9.05
N SER A 551 7.92 2.05 -10.08
CA SER A 551 9.09 2.03 -10.95
C SER A 551 10.39 1.90 -10.14
N ASP A 552 11.28 2.86 -10.19
CA ASP A 552 12.55 2.89 -9.47
C ASP A 552 12.55 3.79 -8.24
N VAL A 553 11.35 4.13 -7.72
CA VAL A 553 11.23 4.97 -6.53
C VAL A 553 10.51 4.20 -5.42
N LEU A 554 11.16 4.11 -4.27
CA LEU A 554 10.58 3.61 -3.05
C LEU A 554 10.03 4.77 -2.23
N TYR A 555 8.74 4.78 -2.00
CA TYR A 555 8.04 5.71 -1.09
C TYR A 555 7.82 5.02 0.24
N ALA A 556 8.02 5.75 1.33
CA ALA A 556 7.75 5.22 2.65
C ALA A 556 7.10 6.28 3.56
N VAL A 557 6.23 5.82 4.44
CA VAL A 557 5.77 6.59 5.59
C VAL A 557 6.47 6.05 6.81
N THR A 558 7.23 6.90 7.48
CA THR A 558 7.97 6.57 8.69
C THR A 558 7.52 7.43 9.85
N MET A 559 7.60 6.91 11.06
CA MET A 559 7.35 7.66 12.29
C MET A 559 8.66 7.86 13.03
N GLN A 560 9.11 9.11 13.12
CA GLN A 560 10.34 9.51 13.78
C GLN A 560 10.08 10.73 14.65
N SER A 561 10.71 10.80 15.81
CA SER A 561 10.62 11.96 16.74
C SER A 561 9.19 12.45 16.95
N ASN A 562 8.26 11.52 17.13
CA ASN A 562 6.83 11.79 17.30
C ASN A 562 6.14 12.45 16.09
N GLN A 563 6.71 12.34 14.89
CA GLN A 563 6.15 12.85 13.64
C GLN A 563 6.08 11.75 12.59
N TYR A 564 4.94 11.67 11.90
CA TYR A 564 4.82 10.89 10.67
C TYR A 564 5.41 11.67 9.51
N THR A 565 6.24 11.02 8.71
CA THR A 565 6.99 11.65 7.63
C THR A 565 6.89 10.81 6.36
N LEU A 566 6.52 11.45 5.26
CA LEU A 566 6.57 10.86 3.93
C LEU A 566 7.96 11.11 3.35
N VAL A 567 8.59 10.03 2.89
CA VAL A 567 9.95 10.04 2.33
C VAL A 567 10.00 9.23 1.04
N SER A 568 10.98 9.50 0.19
CA SER A 568 11.26 8.72 -1.01
C SER A 568 12.74 8.40 -1.17
N ALA A 569 13.06 7.28 -1.80
CA ALA A 569 14.41 6.90 -2.18
C ALA A 569 14.42 6.41 -3.63
N SER A 570 15.32 6.94 -4.46
CA SER A 570 15.53 6.42 -5.81
C SER A 570 16.35 5.13 -5.72
N LEU A 571 15.84 4.05 -6.31
CA LEU A 571 16.53 2.76 -6.40
C LEU A 571 17.53 2.72 -7.56
N ASN A 572 17.45 3.69 -8.47
CA ASN A 572 18.40 3.84 -9.56
C ASN A 572 19.72 4.37 -9.02
N GLN A 573 20.83 3.71 -9.40
CA GLN A 573 22.18 4.10 -8.96
C GLN A 573 22.66 5.42 -9.60
N THR A 574 22.11 5.76 -10.77
CA THR A 574 22.38 7.00 -11.48
C THR A 574 21.08 7.76 -11.76
N PRO A 575 20.43 8.33 -10.72
CA PRO A 575 19.17 9.04 -10.90
C PRO A 575 19.36 10.31 -11.75
N GLU A 576 18.32 10.71 -12.48
CA GLU A 576 18.34 11.92 -13.31
C GLU A 576 18.51 13.19 -12.46
N GLU A 577 17.80 13.27 -11.34
CA GLU A 577 17.89 14.40 -10.39
C GLU A 577 19.03 14.18 -9.40
N GLN A 578 20.23 14.57 -9.79
CA GLN A 578 21.40 14.48 -8.93
C GLN A 578 21.74 15.84 -8.34
N ILE A 579 21.98 15.84 -7.01
CA ILE A 579 22.18 17.07 -6.25
C ILE A 579 23.66 17.39 -6.08
N LEU A 580 24.52 16.37 -6.08
CA LEU A 580 25.96 16.52 -5.92
C LEU A 580 26.67 16.24 -7.23
N VAL A 581 27.60 17.10 -7.60
CA VAL A 581 28.50 16.94 -8.73
C VAL A 581 29.92 17.24 -8.25
N ASN A 582 30.88 16.36 -8.48
CA ASN A 582 32.26 16.61 -8.13
C ASN A 582 33.04 17.34 -9.24
N SER A 583 34.34 17.66 -9.01
CA SER A 583 35.22 18.35 -9.96
C SER A 583 35.40 17.57 -11.29
N ASP A 584 35.29 16.25 -11.24
CA ASP A 584 35.39 15.38 -12.43
C ASP A 584 34.07 15.25 -13.19
N GLY A 585 33.03 15.94 -12.76
CA GLY A 585 31.68 15.90 -13.35
C GLY A 585 30.87 14.66 -12.97
N GLN A 586 31.31 13.87 -12.02
CA GLN A 586 30.56 12.72 -11.52
C GLN A 586 29.38 13.22 -10.67
N LYS A 587 28.22 12.66 -10.95
CA LYS A 587 26.97 13.05 -10.33
C LYS A 587 26.49 11.99 -9.36
N MET A 588 25.91 12.40 -8.23
CA MET A 588 25.37 11.50 -7.23
C MET A 588 24.34 12.17 -6.33
N ASN A 589 23.54 11.37 -5.64
CA ASN A 589 22.74 11.83 -4.51
C ASN A 589 23.46 11.54 -3.19
N PRO A 590 23.27 12.38 -2.17
CA PRO A 590 23.87 12.12 -0.87
C PRO A 590 23.24 10.87 -0.22
N CYS A 591 24.09 10.00 0.32
CA CYS A 591 23.66 8.86 1.13
C CYS A 591 23.33 9.32 2.56
N VAL A 592 22.24 10.06 2.68
CA VAL A 592 21.75 10.70 3.92
C VAL A 592 20.25 10.51 4.05
N ASP A 593 19.78 10.26 5.25
CA ASP A 593 18.36 10.11 5.53
C ASP A 593 17.69 11.45 5.87
N LEU A 594 16.41 11.56 5.53
CA LEU A 594 15.60 12.78 5.61
C LEU A 594 16.28 13.98 4.94
N TYR A 595 17.03 13.72 3.87
CA TYR A 595 17.71 14.83 3.23
C TYR A 595 16.75 15.79 2.57
N ALA A 596 17.04 17.06 2.75
CA ALA A 596 16.30 18.16 2.15
C ALA A 596 17.27 19.29 1.81
N THR A 597 16.93 20.06 0.76
CA THR A 597 17.60 21.33 0.52
C THR A 597 17.13 22.33 1.58
N ALA A 598 18.06 22.84 2.38
CA ALA A 598 17.74 23.77 3.45
C ALA A 598 17.70 25.21 2.95
N THR A 599 16.86 26.03 3.56
CA THR A 599 16.98 27.47 3.45
C THR A 599 18.17 27.93 4.29
N ALA A 600 19.26 28.29 3.61
CA ALA A 600 20.49 28.75 4.25
C ALA A 600 20.47 30.27 4.39
N VAL A 601 20.78 30.77 5.61
CA VAL A 601 20.89 32.19 5.89
C VAL A 601 22.22 32.46 6.57
N LYS A 602 22.81 33.65 6.28
CA LYS A 602 24.03 34.10 6.91
C LYS A 602 23.80 34.31 8.40
N PHE A 603 24.73 33.84 9.20
CA PHE A 603 24.72 33.97 10.64
C PHE A 603 26.03 34.61 11.10
N GLN A 604 25.95 35.75 11.78
CA GLN A 604 27.05 36.43 12.41
C GLN A 604 26.85 36.41 13.91
N GLY A 605 27.76 35.80 14.62
CA GLY A 605 27.70 35.66 16.08
C GLY A 605 29.02 35.99 16.75
N ILE A 606 28.99 36.08 18.07
CA ILE A 606 30.19 36.26 18.91
C ILE A 606 31.03 34.96 18.84
N ASP A 607 32.29 35.08 18.50
CA ASP A 607 33.27 33.98 18.45
C ASP A 607 34.00 33.81 19.80
N ALA A 608 34.73 34.80 20.22
CA ALA A 608 35.56 34.72 21.39
C ALA A 608 35.60 36.04 22.13
N PHE A 609 36.04 35.96 23.37
CA PHE A 609 36.30 37.15 24.21
C PHE A 609 37.79 37.25 24.54
N THR A 610 38.31 38.46 24.45
CA THR A 610 39.65 38.75 24.94
C THR A 610 39.54 39.74 26.12
N ILE A 611 39.97 39.34 27.30
CA ILE A 611 39.98 40.18 28.49
C ILE A 611 41.13 41.17 28.35
N THR A 612 40.80 42.44 28.23
CA THR A 612 41.80 43.51 28.15
C THR A 612 42.18 44.07 29.51
N ALA A 613 41.27 43.98 30.50
CA ALA A 613 41.53 44.26 31.89
C ALA A 613 40.65 43.40 32.80
N GLY A 614 41.24 42.73 33.81
CA GLY A 614 40.51 41.87 34.75
C GLY A 614 39.71 42.66 35.82
N GLY A 615 39.96 43.96 35.99
CA GLY A 615 39.41 44.75 37.09
C GLY A 615 39.89 44.30 38.47
N SER A 616 39.26 44.84 39.53
CA SER A 616 39.55 44.43 40.88
C SER A 616 38.31 44.52 41.79
N GLY A 617 38.36 43.83 42.93
CA GLY A 617 37.32 43.91 43.96
C GLY A 617 36.10 42.99 43.69
N TYR A 618 36.15 42.14 42.75
CA TYR A 618 35.04 41.20 42.44
C TYR A 618 34.96 40.09 43.48
N THR A 619 33.83 40.00 44.19
CA THR A 619 33.51 38.95 45.15
C THR A 619 32.64 37.83 44.60
N SER A 620 31.97 38.08 43.49
CA SER A 620 31.21 37.11 42.71
C SER A 620 31.32 37.43 41.22
N ALA A 621 30.89 36.47 40.34
CA ALA A 621 30.91 36.68 38.91
C ALA A 621 30.00 37.83 38.48
N PRO A 622 30.50 38.86 37.78
CA PRO A 622 29.69 39.93 37.24
C PRO A 622 28.84 39.41 36.08
N THR A 623 27.70 40.05 35.83
CA THR A 623 26.89 39.83 34.64
C THR A 623 27.64 40.41 33.44
N VAL A 624 27.82 39.59 32.39
CA VAL A 624 28.39 39.99 31.10
C VAL A 624 27.27 40.45 30.20
N ALA A 625 27.28 41.68 29.73
CA ALA A 625 26.35 42.21 28.73
C ALA A 625 27.12 42.52 27.43
N ILE A 626 26.58 42.01 26.32
CA ILE A 626 27.13 42.18 24.99
C ILE A 626 26.19 43.13 24.24
N THR A 627 26.71 44.27 23.81
CA THR A 627 25.91 45.29 23.13
C THR A 627 26.34 45.38 21.65
N PRO A 628 25.40 45.21 20.70
CA PRO A 628 25.70 45.36 19.28
C PRO A 628 26.06 46.81 18.92
N VAL A 629 26.72 46.99 17.78
CA VAL A 629 27.11 48.31 17.28
C VAL A 629 25.88 49.16 16.96
N LEU A 630 24.87 48.56 16.37
CA LEU A 630 23.57 49.20 16.07
C LEU A 630 22.51 48.50 16.94
N SER A 631 21.67 49.25 17.62
CA SER A 631 20.64 48.71 18.55
C SER A 631 19.56 47.87 17.84
N SER A 632 19.49 47.90 16.50
CA SER A 632 18.63 47.11 15.67
C SER A 632 19.26 45.80 15.16
N GLU A 633 20.55 45.62 15.38
CA GLU A 633 21.35 44.51 14.89
C GLU A 633 21.97 43.78 16.11
N GLY A 634 21.97 42.46 16.08
CA GLY A 634 22.54 41.60 17.08
C GLY A 634 21.70 41.40 18.36
N SER A 635 21.40 40.14 18.59
CA SER A 635 20.63 39.73 19.78
C SER A 635 20.98 38.32 20.22
N GLY A 636 20.67 38.02 21.49
CA GLY A 636 20.71 36.66 22.03
C GLY A 636 22.11 36.14 22.44
N ALA A 637 23.19 36.93 22.28
CA ALA A 637 24.50 36.52 22.80
C ALA A 637 24.50 36.55 24.32
N THR A 638 25.00 35.47 24.94
CA THR A 638 25.16 35.35 26.40
C THR A 638 26.50 34.76 26.75
N ALA A 639 27.08 35.23 27.84
CA ALA A 639 28.35 34.73 28.34
C ALA A 639 28.36 34.76 29.86
N THR A 640 29.24 33.95 30.47
CA THR A 640 29.46 33.91 31.90
C THR A 640 30.91 34.29 32.22
N ALA A 641 31.10 35.13 33.26
CA ALA A 641 32.41 35.51 33.72
C ALA A 641 32.89 34.56 34.84
N THR A 642 34.18 34.25 34.87
CA THR A 642 34.87 33.55 35.96
C THR A 642 35.75 34.53 36.69
N VAL A 643 35.67 34.55 38.04
CA VAL A 643 36.46 35.42 38.90
C VAL A 643 37.44 34.60 39.72
N ALA A 644 38.71 35.03 39.73
CA ALA A 644 39.71 34.48 40.61
C ALA A 644 40.62 35.62 41.13
N GLY A 645 40.97 35.59 42.38
CA GLY A 645 41.82 36.66 43.04
C GLY A 645 41.20 38.05 43.02
N GLY A 646 39.85 38.14 42.90
CA GLY A 646 39.14 39.43 42.88
C GLY A 646 39.12 40.10 41.51
N ALA A 647 39.54 39.41 40.45
CA ALA A 647 39.53 39.90 39.09
C ALA A 647 38.80 38.89 38.15
N VAL A 648 38.26 39.37 37.07
CA VAL A 648 37.69 38.53 35.97
C VAL A 648 38.85 37.87 35.21
N THR A 649 38.92 36.56 35.23
CA THR A 649 40.00 35.78 34.63
C THR A 649 39.62 35.03 33.37
N ALA A 650 38.34 34.74 33.15
CA ALA A 650 37.83 34.13 31.95
C ALA A 650 36.38 34.57 31.64
N ILE A 651 36.02 34.54 30.39
CA ILE A 651 34.65 34.75 29.93
C ILE A 651 34.34 33.53 29.05
N THR A 652 33.32 32.78 29.43
CA THR A 652 32.85 31.63 28.68
C THR A 652 31.60 31.99 27.90
N LEU A 653 31.65 31.86 26.57
CA LEU A 653 30.49 32.05 25.69
C LEU A 653 29.47 30.94 25.96
N THR A 654 28.23 31.29 26.23
CA THR A 654 27.13 30.34 26.45
C THR A 654 26.16 30.32 25.28
N ASN A 655 26.02 31.44 24.55
CA ASN A 655 25.27 31.57 23.33
C ASN A 655 25.93 32.61 22.43
N ALA A 656 26.21 32.28 21.19
CA ALA A 656 26.84 33.21 20.25
C ALA A 656 25.95 34.37 19.77
N GLY A 657 24.65 34.27 19.97
CA GLY A 657 23.68 35.21 19.40
C GLY A 657 23.64 35.21 17.88
N ASN A 658 23.03 36.23 17.32
CA ASN A 658 22.93 36.39 15.84
C ASN A 658 22.88 37.88 15.47
N GLY A 659 23.43 38.25 14.32
CA GLY A 659 23.36 39.59 13.75
C GLY A 659 24.36 40.60 14.34
N TYR A 660 25.36 40.12 15.10
CA TYR A 660 26.41 40.98 15.59
C TYR A 660 27.36 41.41 14.47
N ALA A 661 27.82 42.61 14.52
CA ALA A 661 28.85 43.16 13.63
C ALA A 661 30.13 43.47 14.40
N ASP A 662 31.26 43.57 13.69
CA ASP A 662 32.54 43.98 14.27
C ASP A 662 32.41 45.31 15.06
N GLY A 663 32.96 45.38 16.24
CA GLY A 663 32.83 46.50 17.13
C GLY A 663 31.77 46.37 18.24
N ALA A 664 31.10 45.21 18.33
CA ALA A 664 30.25 44.89 19.48
C ALA A 664 31.04 45.06 20.81
N THR A 665 30.39 45.66 21.78
CA THR A 665 31.03 46.00 23.06
C THR A 665 30.63 45.06 24.20
N VAL A 666 31.58 44.74 25.05
CA VAL A 666 31.37 43.88 26.23
C VAL A 666 31.43 44.74 27.50
N SER A 667 30.39 44.63 28.29
CA SER A 667 30.33 45.36 29.58
C SER A 667 30.03 44.41 30.74
N PHE A 668 30.49 44.79 31.93
CA PHE A 668 30.34 44.04 33.16
C PHE A 668 29.51 44.82 34.18
N SER A 669 28.59 44.17 34.84
CA SER A 669 27.77 44.78 35.89
C SER A 669 27.60 43.85 37.10
N GLY A 670 27.59 44.40 38.30
CA GLY A 670 27.49 43.62 39.52
C GLY A 670 28.79 42.98 39.98
N GLY A 671 28.72 41.93 40.79
CA GLY A 671 29.89 41.18 41.31
C GLY A 671 30.72 41.93 42.37
N GLY A 672 30.44 43.18 42.78
CA GLY A 672 31.10 43.94 43.84
C GLY A 672 32.41 44.62 43.42
N GLY A 673 32.93 44.33 42.21
CA GLY A 673 34.16 44.90 41.67
C GLY A 673 33.94 45.94 40.58
N SER A 674 35.03 46.47 40.04
CA SER A 674 35.00 47.41 38.90
C SER A 674 36.26 47.33 38.04
N GLY A 675 36.20 47.94 36.82
CA GLY A 675 37.36 48.08 35.96
C GLY A 675 37.62 46.84 35.06
N ALA A 676 36.77 45.84 35.04
CA ALA A 676 36.89 44.78 34.04
C ALA A 676 36.50 45.31 32.64
N ALA A 677 37.29 44.92 31.64
CA ALA A 677 37.08 45.25 30.26
C ALA A 677 37.46 44.06 29.36
N ALA A 678 36.69 43.84 28.36
CA ALA A 678 36.95 42.82 27.35
C ALA A 678 36.49 43.27 25.93
N THR A 679 37.06 42.68 24.95
CA THR A 679 36.61 42.76 23.54
C THR A 679 36.08 41.42 23.08
N CYS A 680 35.25 41.42 22.07
CA CYS A 680 34.78 40.19 21.43
C CYS A 680 35.14 40.20 19.93
N THR A 681 35.33 39.02 19.39
CA THR A 681 35.46 38.78 17.94
C THR A 681 34.15 38.22 17.38
N ILE A 682 33.93 38.45 16.12
CA ILE A 682 32.73 38.01 15.38
C ILE A 682 33.16 36.98 14.38
N TYR A 683 32.37 35.97 14.14
CA TYR A 683 32.55 35.07 13.00
C TYR A 683 31.35 35.10 12.06
N ASP A 684 31.61 34.81 10.81
CA ASP A 684 30.58 34.48 9.83
C ASP A 684 30.26 32.99 9.88
N GLY A 685 28.98 32.63 9.75
CA GLY A 685 28.53 31.26 9.70
C GLY A 685 27.26 31.12 8.89
N THR A 686 26.76 29.90 8.77
CA THR A 686 25.52 29.61 8.09
C THR A 686 24.54 28.89 9.01
N LYS A 687 23.27 29.33 9.02
CA LYS A 687 22.11 28.60 9.54
C LYS A 687 21.37 27.97 8.39
N ALA A 688 21.16 26.66 8.44
CA ALA A 688 20.38 25.90 7.48
C ALA A 688 19.10 25.39 8.18
N TYR A 689 17.95 25.99 7.89
CA TYR A 689 16.67 25.60 8.50
C TYR A 689 16.18 24.29 7.91
N ILE A 690 15.78 23.37 8.81
CA ILE A 690 15.27 22.04 8.44
C ILE A 690 13.74 22.07 8.31
N PRO A 691 13.16 21.37 7.30
CA PRO A 691 11.73 21.34 7.08
C PRO A 691 10.97 20.29 7.92
N TYR A 692 11.69 19.55 8.77
CA TYR A 692 11.17 18.46 9.60
C TYR A 692 11.53 18.63 11.07
N THR A 693 10.97 17.77 11.92
CA THR A 693 11.32 17.71 13.34
C THR A 693 12.68 17.07 13.54
N ASP A 694 13.58 17.72 14.24
CA ASP A 694 14.92 17.21 14.56
C ASP A 694 14.85 15.97 15.48
N ASP A 695 15.76 15.02 15.27
CA ASP A 695 16.00 13.89 16.15
C ASP A 695 17.39 13.99 16.78
N THR A 696 17.43 14.36 18.05
CA THR A 696 18.68 14.53 18.78
C THR A 696 19.47 13.23 18.99
N ASN A 697 18.86 12.06 18.76
CA ASN A 697 19.52 10.76 18.86
C ASN A 697 20.25 10.37 17.56
N LEU A 698 19.99 11.07 16.45
CA LEU A 698 20.63 10.79 15.17
C LEU A 698 21.79 11.76 14.92
N SER A 699 22.81 11.24 14.25
CA SER A 699 23.97 12.04 13.83
C SER A 699 23.61 12.89 12.63
N THR A 700 23.71 14.20 12.74
CA THR A 700 23.42 15.14 11.66
C THR A 700 24.61 15.34 10.73
N VAL A 701 24.33 15.70 9.50
CA VAL A 701 25.34 16.13 8.55
C VAL A 701 24.76 17.24 7.67
N LEU A 702 25.63 18.19 7.33
CA LEU A 702 25.38 19.18 6.31
C LEU A 702 26.34 18.90 5.15
N VAL A 703 25.79 18.85 3.95
CA VAL A 703 26.55 18.58 2.73
C VAL A 703 26.29 19.74 1.78
N VAL A 704 27.35 20.26 1.18
CA VAL A 704 27.25 21.31 0.15
C VAL A 704 27.14 20.62 -1.22
N GLY A 705 26.06 20.88 -1.94
CA GLY A 705 25.83 20.41 -3.28
C GLY A 705 25.98 21.51 -4.30
N SER A 706 26.06 21.15 -5.57
CA SER A 706 25.97 22.10 -6.67
C SER A 706 25.24 21.51 -7.87
N ASP A 707 24.66 22.35 -8.70
CA ASP A 707 24.03 21.95 -9.95
C ASP A 707 25.08 21.73 -11.05
N ALA A 708 24.75 20.89 -12.04
CA ALA A 708 25.63 20.67 -13.19
C ALA A 708 25.93 21.95 -13.98
N ALA A 709 25.07 22.98 -13.87
CA ALA A 709 25.29 24.30 -14.47
C ALA A 709 26.44 25.08 -13.79
N ASP A 710 26.77 24.76 -12.56
CA ASP A 710 27.81 25.43 -11.78
C ASP A 710 29.22 24.93 -12.10
N LEU A 711 29.38 23.85 -12.89
CA LEU A 711 30.65 23.27 -13.28
C LEU A 711 31.62 24.25 -13.98
N THR A 712 31.10 25.35 -14.51
CA THR A 712 31.89 26.41 -15.16
C THR A 712 32.26 27.56 -14.23
N ASN A 713 31.79 27.54 -12.96
CA ASN A 713 32.05 28.61 -12.01
C ASN A 713 33.29 28.30 -11.15
N PRO A 714 34.31 29.19 -11.09
CA PRO A 714 35.51 28.98 -10.27
C PRO A 714 35.24 28.95 -8.75
N THR A 715 34.03 29.29 -8.27
CA THR A 715 33.61 29.14 -6.87
C THR A 715 33.11 27.73 -6.53
N TYR A 716 33.19 26.83 -7.46
CA TYR A 716 32.79 25.41 -7.37
C TYR A 716 33.57 24.55 -6.36
N VAL A 717 34.55 25.10 -5.71
CA VAL A 717 35.55 24.45 -4.84
C VAL A 717 34.94 23.80 -3.60
N GLU A 718 33.65 23.95 -3.36
CA GLU A 718 33.01 23.51 -2.11
C GLU A 718 31.95 22.42 -2.27
N SER A 719 31.70 21.93 -3.48
CA SER A 719 30.80 20.81 -3.71
C SER A 719 31.34 19.54 -3.02
N GLY A 720 30.49 18.89 -2.21
CA GLY A 720 30.89 17.75 -1.40
C GLY A 720 31.54 18.08 -0.06
N PHE A 721 31.68 19.35 0.27
CA PHE A 721 32.05 19.73 1.64
C PHE A 721 31.02 19.17 2.63
N THR A 722 31.50 18.48 3.66
CA THR A 722 30.65 17.90 4.70
C THR A 722 31.07 18.39 6.07
N VAL A 723 30.10 18.70 6.92
CA VAL A 723 30.34 19.12 8.28
C VAL A 723 29.28 18.55 9.22
N THR A 724 29.67 18.27 10.45
CA THR A 724 28.74 18.00 11.54
C THR A 724 28.28 19.32 12.12
N PRO A 725 27.05 19.75 11.88
CA PRO A 725 26.57 21.06 12.31
C PRO A 725 26.21 21.07 13.79
N THR A 726 26.13 22.28 14.35
CA THR A 726 25.53 22.53 15.67
C THR A 726 24.03 22.73 15.52
N ARG A 727 23.24 22.12 16.41
CA ARG A 727 21.78 22.25 16.41
C ARG A 727 21.36 23.50 17.17
N GLY A 728 20.32 24.19 16.66
CA GLY A 728 19.71 25.34 17.31
C GLY A 728 18.24 25.51 16.93
N THR A 729 17.53 26.33 17.69
CA THR A 729 16.13 26.70 17.42
C THR A 729 15.97 28.18 17.72
N ASP A 730 15.28 28.91 16.84
CA ASP A 730 14.96 30.31 17.02
C ASP A 730 13.48 30.62 16.66
N GLY A 731 13.11 31.85 16.53
CA GLY A 731 11.73 32.25 16.18
C GLY A 731 11.25 31.85 14.79
N VAL A 732 12.17 31.44 13.90
CA VAL A 732 11.86 30.95 12.55
C VAL A 732 11.65 29.45 12.55
N GLY A 733 12.49 28.69 13.30
CA GLY A 733 12.42 27.23 13.34
C GLY A 733 13.66 26.57 13.89
N THR A 734 13.74 25.28 13.72
CA THR A 734 14.94 24.48 14.02
C THR A 734 15.92 24.59 12.86
N TYR A 735 17.20 24.76 13.19
CA TYR A 735 18.27 24.89 12.22
C TYR A 735 19.51 24.09 12.60
N PHE A 736 20.33 23.81 11.59
CA PHE A 736 21.70 23.34 11.74
C PHE A 736 22.65 24.46 11.38
N SER A 737 23.62 24.76 12.22
CA SER A 737 24.56 25.87 12.02
C SER A 737 25.99 25.39 11.83
N VAL A 738 26.67 26.07 10.94
CA VAL A 738 28.11 25.94 10.71
C VAL A 738 28.77 27.26 11.05
N LEU A 739 29.76 27.19 11.90
CA LEU A 739 30.55 28.37 12.32
C LEU A 739 31.69 28.59 11.31
N GLU A 740 32.15 29.85 11.23
CA GLU A 740 33.29 30.26 10.44
C GLU A 740 33.18 30.02 8.90
N LYS A 741 31.98 29.71 8.42
CA LYS A 741 31.76 29.47 6.98
C LYS A 741 30.43 30.03 6.50
N ASP A 742 30.51 30.95 5.53
CA ASP A 742 29.36 31.49 4.82
C ASP A 742 29.06 30.63 3.57
N LEU A 743 28.07 29.75 3.69
CA LEU A 743 27.59 28.90 2.59
C LEU A 743 26.49 29.57 1.76
N THR A 744 26.05 30.76 2.12
CA THR A 744 25.00 31.49 1.39
C THR A 744 25.56 32.25 0.21
N SER A 745 26.87 32.54 0.22
CA SER A 745 27.58 33.27 -0.83
C SER A 745 27.90 32.40 -2.08
N VAL A 746 27.72 31.10 -1.97
CA VAL A 746 27.97 30.15 -3.06
C VAL A 746 26.64 29.77 -3.70
N ALA A 747 26.57 29.70 -5.03
CA ALA A 747 25.40 29.22 -5.76
C ALA A 747 25.12 27.72 -5.54
N SER A 748 25.47 27.20 -4.39
CA SER A 748 25.42 25.79 -4.02
C SER A 748 24.20 25.51 -3.14
N LYS A 749 23.65 24.29 -3.31
CA LYS A 749 22.55 23.82 -2.46
C LYS A 749 23.13 23.28 -1.16
N VAL A 750 22.64 23.79 -0.03
CA VAL A 750 22.95 23.26 1.27
C VAL A 750 21.95 22.15 1.60
N ILE A 751 22.44 20.93 1.72
CA ILE A 751 21.66 19.75 2.00
C ILE A 751 21.86 19.39 3.47
N VAL A 752 20.76 19.21 4.18
CA VAL A 752 20.74 18.76 5.58
C VAL A 752 20.12 17.38 5.68
N GLY A 753 20.54 16.61 6.65
CA GLY A 753 19.99 15.29 6.91
C GLY A 753 20.69 14.54 8.04
N PHE A 754 20.38 13.26 8.16
CA PHE A 754 20.94 12.38 9.18
C PHE A 754 21.81 11.30 8.55
N LYS A 755 22.99 11.07 9.16
CA LYS A 755 23.87 9.96 8.75
C LYS A 755 23.24 8.62 9.06
N TYR A 756 23.44 7.66 8.20
CA TYR A 756 23.19 6.25 8.45
C TYR A 756 24.41 5.40 8.07
N THR A 757 24.46 4.23 8.63
CA THR A 757 25.62 3.36 8.54
C THR A 757 25.44 2.29 7.48
N TYR A 758 26.39 2.16 6.55
CA TYR A 758 26.61 0.96 5.75
C TYR A 758 27.47 0.00 6.55
N ASP A 759 27.01 -1.24 6.75
CA ASP A 759 27.64 -2.18 7.67
C ASP A 759 27.54 -3.61 7.14
N ILE A 760 28.68 -4.18 6.78
CA ILE A 760 28.79 -5.53 6.24
C ILE A 760 29.71 -6.35 7.11
N ILE A 761 29.19 -7.41 7.70
CA ILE A 761 29.99 -8.39 8.46
C ILE A 761 30.33 -9.54 7.53
N LEU A 762 31.63 -9.68 7.26
CA LEU A 762 32.13 -10.73 6.40
C LEU A 762 32.24 -12.08 7.16
N PRO A 763 32.02 -13.21 6.46
CA PRO A 763 32.19 -14.53 7.06
C PRO A 763 33.68 -14.83 7.30
N LYS A 764 33.95 -15.81 8.13
CA LYS A 764 35.31 -16.38 8.24
C LYS A 764 35.72 -17.02 6.91
N THR A 765 36.91 -16.72 6.48
CA THR A 765 37.46 -17.20 5.22
C THR A 765 38.06 -18.60 5.39
N TYR A 766 37.62 -19.55 4.54
CA TYR A 766 38.18 -20.90 4.45
C TYR A 766 38.75 -21.12 3.06
N PHE A 767 39.78 -21.97 2.99
CA PHE A 767 40.28 -22.41 1.68
C PHE A 767 39.24 -23.31 1.01
N LYS A 768 38.83 -22.94 -0.21
CA LYS A 768 37.86 -23.70 -0.98
C LYS A 768 38.55 -24.71 -1.87
N LEU A 769 38.13 -25.97 -1.77
CA LEU A 769 38.77 -27.11 -2.48
C LEU A 769 38.23 -27.29 -3.92
N ASN A 770 37.10 -26.71 -4.25
CA ASN A 770 36.48 -26.76 -5.57
C ASN A 770 36.20 -25.36 -6.13
N PRO A 771 36.15 -25.22 -7.46
CA PRO A 771 35.95 -23.93 -8.12
C PRO A 771 34.61 -23.26 -7.72
N GLU A 772 33.55 -24.05 -7.50
CA GLU A 772 32.23 -23.57 -7.15
C GLU A 772 32.16 -23.04 -5.69
N GLY A 773 33.24 -23.25 -4.90
CA GLY A 773 33.35 -22.79 -3.51
C GLY A 773 32.39 -23.48 -2.52
N THR A 774 31.85 -24.65 -2.88
CA THR A 774 30.92 -25.40 -2.02
C THR A 774 31.64 -26.26 -0.99
N LEU A 775 32.88 -26.63 -1.23
CA LEU A 775 33.68 -27.50 -0.34
C LEU A 775 34.82 -26.71 0.32
N SER A 776 34.71 -26.53 1.64
CA SER A 776 35.72 -25.86 2.47
C SER A 776 36.63 -26.83 3.20
N ASP A 777 37.93 -26.56 3.25
CA ASP A 777 38.84 -27.26 4.16
C ASP A 777 38.85 -26.60 5.54
N TYR A 778 37.96 -27.07 6.43
CA TYR A 778 37.86 -26.58 7.82
C TYR A 778 38.89 -27.23 8.76
N THR A 779 39.63 -28.21 8.30
CA THR A 779 40.67 -28.91 9.11
C THR A 779 42.03 -28.30 8.97
N ALA A 780 42.31 -27.59 7.88
CA ALA A 780 43.57 -26.95 7.60
C ALA A 780 43.86 -25.75 8.52
N SER A 781 45.12 -25.46 8.68
CA SER A 781 45.57 -24.19 9.25
C SER A 781 45.71 -23.16 8.14
N LEU A 782 44.89 -22.13 8.20
CA LEU A 782 44.91 -21.02 7.27
C LEU A 782 45.22 -19.72 8.00
N THR A 783 46.30 -19.04 7.61
CA THR A 783 46.65 -17.72 8.12
C THR A 783 46.47 -16.72 7.01
N ILE A 784 45.56 -15.79 7.17
CA ILE A 784 45.33 -14.69 6.21
C ILE A 784 46.37 -13.60 6.46
N GLN A 785 47.09 -13.22 5.41
CA GLN A 785 48.06 -12.12 5.50
C GLN A 785 47.39 -10.78 5.22
N ARG A 786 46.64 -10.71 4.13
CA ARG A 786 45.92 -9.51 3.69
C ARG A 786 44.73 -9.88 2.84
N MET A 787 43.75 -8.97 2.86
CA MET A 787 42.58 -8.98 1.98
C MET A 787 42.59 -7.75 1.10
N LYS A 788 42.37 -7.92 -0.21
CA LYS A 788 42.29 -6.84 -1.18
C LYS A 788 40.86 -6.74 -1.67
N PHE A 789 40.24 -5.60 -1.47
CA PHE A 789 38.85 -5.33 -1.88
C PHE A 789 38.89 -4.44 -3.13
N SER A 790 38.19 -4.87 -4.16
CA SER A 790 37.90 -4.01 -5.30
C SER A 790 36.60 -3.26 -5.00
N THR A 791 36.63 -1.96 -5.23
CA THR A 791 35.45 -1.09 -5.04
C THR A 791 35.03 -0.50 -6.37
N GLY A 792 33.75 -0.28 -6.60
CA GLY A 792 33.20 0.60 -7.63
C GLY A 792 33.20 2.04 -7.14
N LEU A 793 32.30 2.88 -7.65
CA LEU A 793 32.14 4.27 -7.21
C LEU A 793 32.01 4.35 -5.70
N SER A 794 33.04 4.81 -5.03
CA SER A 794 33.09 4.78 -3.57
C SER A 794 33.77 6.00 -2.98
N GLY A 795 33.20 6.51 -1.91
CA GLY A 795 33.84 7.40 -0.98
C GLY A 795 34.64 6.62 0.08
N VAL A 796 34.69 7.12 1.30
CA VAL A 796 35.47 6.55 2.39
C VAL A 796 34.83 5.27 2.92
N VAL A 797 35.58 4.17 2.88
CA VAL A 797 35.22 2.88 3.50
C VAL A 797 36.25 2.56 4.57
N SER A 798 35.80 2.26 5.77
CA SER A 798 36.61 1.81 6.90
C SER A 798 36.46 0.31 7.08
N PHE A 799 37.55 -0.36 7.47
CA PHE A 799 37.49 -1.75 7.85
C PHE A 799 37.79 -1.88 9.34
N LYS A 800 36.99 -2.71 10.02
CA LYS A 800 37.15 -2.98 11.44
C LYS A 800 37.34 -4.47 11.64
N LEU A 801 38.35 -4.82 12.43
CA LEU A 801 38.70 -6.19 12.75
C LEU A 801 38.39 -6.46 14.23
N LYS A 802 37.66 -7.54 14.49
CA LYS A 802 37.38 -8.00 15.85
C LYS A 802 38.09 -9.32 16.09
N PRO A 803 39.15 -9.36 16.93
CA PRO A 803 39.79 -10.60 17.33
C PRO A 803 38.83 -11.46 18.16
N LYS A 804 39.00 -12.78 18.09
CA LYS A 804 38.18 -13.72 18.87
C LYS A 804 38.40 -13.48 20.36
N GLY A 805 37.31 -13.29 21.08
CA GLY A 805 37.31 -12.98 22.51
C GLY A 805 37.45 -11.49 22.85
N ALA A 806 37.69 -10.62 21.90
CA ALA A 806 37.66 -9.18 22.13
C ALA A 806 36.22 -8.66 22.20
N ALA A 807 35.97 -7.68 23.07
CA ALA A 807 34.68 -7.01 23.18
C ALA A 807 34.47 -5.98 22.05
N GLU A 808 35.55 -5.31 21.65
CA GLU A 808 35.52 -4.17 20.74
C GLU A 808 36.12 -4.46 19.37
N TRP A 809 35.77 -3.61 18.41
CA TRP A 809 36.30 -3.61 17.06
C TRP A 809 37.51 -2.70 16.98
N ASN A 810 38.59 -3.18 16.35
CA ASN A 810 39.79 -2.40 16.08
C ASN A 810 39.73 -1.86 14.64
N ASP A 811 39.98 -0.59 14.45
CA ASP A 811 40.11 -0.02 13.11
C ASP A 811 41.36 -0.56 12.42
N VAL A 812 41.17 -1.03 11.19
CA VAL A 812 42.23 -1.44 10.29
C VAL A 812 42.16 -0.51 9.07
N HIS A 813 43.06 0.43 9.02
CA HIS A 813 43.04 1.42 7.93
C HIS A 813 43.59 0.80 6.65
N PRO A 814 42.83 0.80 5.53
CA PRO A 814 43.41 0.56 4.23
C PRO A 814 44.36 1.70 3.87
N THR A 815 45.28 1.48 2.95
CA THR A 815 46.11 2.55 2.38
C THR A 815 45.21 3.53 1.64
N ILE A 816 44.95 4.71 2.20
CA ILE A 816 44.13 5.77 1.61
C ILE A 816 45.07 6.80 1.01
N ASP A 817 44.80 7.26 -0.21
CA ASP A 817 45.53 8.34 -0.84
C ASP A 817 45.20 9.66 -0.08
N ALA A 818 46.27 10.35 0.37
CA ALA A 818 46.13 11.60 1.11
C ALA A 818 45.49 12.73 0.28
N ASN A 819 45.46 12.61 -1.02
CA ASN A 819 44.87 13.60 -1.93
C ASN A 819 43.36 13.77 -1.72
N PHE A 820 42.65 12.76 -1.23
CA PHE A 820 41.23 12.86 -0.90
C PHE A 820 40.94 13.88 0.22
N TYR A 821 41.90 14.19 1.07
CA TYR A 821 41.71 15.12 2.18
C TYR A 821 42.16 16.55 1.89
N LEU A 822 42.90 16.74 0.78
CA LEU A 822 43.51 18.03 0.47
C LEU A 822 42.64 18.91 -0.44
N ALA A 823 41.66 18.35 -1.13
CA ALA A 823 40.99 19.03 -2.23
C ALA A 823 39.56 19.45 -1.88
N ASN A 824 39.07 19.67 -0.73
CA ASN A 824 37.69 20.10 -0.40
C ASN A 824 36.60 19.63 -1.40
N ASP A 825 36.83 18.53 -2.08
CA ASP A 825 36.00 17.96 -3.09
C ASP A 825 35.35 16.66 -2.59
N VAL A 826 34.35 16.14 -3.32
CA VAL A 826 33.75 14.84 -3.02
C VAL A 826 34.81 13.76 -3.14
N PRO A 827 35.18 13.03 -2.08
CA PRO A 827 36.24 12.03 -2.11
C PRO A 827 35.71 10.74 -2.73
N LEU A 828 35.58 10.71 -4.07
CA LEU A 828 35.07 9.57 -4.81
C LEU A 828 36.17 8.96 -5.69
N ALA A 829 36.20 7.65 -5.71
CA ALA A 829 36.98 6.89 -6.68
C ALA A 829 36.04 6.00 -7.50
N ASP A 830 36.12 6.08 -8.83
CA ASP A 830 35.34 5.24 -9.75
C ASP A 830 35.66 3.75 -9.57
N GLN A 831 36.90 3.46 -9.35
CA GLN A 831 37.41 2.11 -9.09
C GLN A 831 38.70 2.19 -8.29
N SER A 832 38.77 1.46 -7.20
CA SER A 832 40.00 1.36 -6.41
C SER A 832 40.19 -0.04 -5.83
N VAL A 833 41.42 -0.32 -5.41
CA VAL A 833 41.77 -1.56 -4.71
C VAL A 833 42.28 -1.21 -3.32
N MET A 834 41.51 -1.56 -2.31
CA MET A 834 41.86 -1.33 -0.92
C MET A 834 42.54 -2.57 -0.33
N THR A 835 43.73 -2.43 0.22
CA THR A 835 44.47 -3.52 0.85
C THR A 835 44.37 -3.43 2.36
N VAL A 836 43.78 -4.45 2.97
CA VAL A 836 43.51 -4.57 4.41
C VAL A 836 44.50 -5.60 4.98
N PRO A 837 45.49 -5.22 5.82
CA PRO A 837 46.38 -6.13 6.48
C PRO A 837 45.68 -6.88 7.61
N ILE A 838 45.82 -8.21 7.66
CA ILE A 838 45.12 -9.05 8.64
C ILE A 838 46.14 -9.75 9.59
N HIS A 839 47.10 -10.51 9.02
CA HIS A 839 48.11 -11.26 9.72
C HIS A 839 47.62 -12.16 10.86
N GLN A 840 46.42 -12.78 10.67
CA GLN A 840 45.80 -13.65 11.68
C GLN A 840 45.27 -14.94 11.07
N ARG A 841 45.11 -15.96 11.94
CA ARG A 841 44.40 -17.18 11.54
C ARG A 841 42.94 -16.87 11.22
N ASN A 842 42.38 -17.57 10.24
CA ASN A 842 41.01 -17.37 9.72
C ASN A 842 39.90 -17.55 10.79
N ASP A 843 40.15 -18.34 11.85
CA ASP A 843 39.23 -18.60 12.95
C ASP A 843 39.35 -17.60 14.11
N ASN A 844 40.34 -16.71 14.08
CA ASN A 844 40.65 -15.80 15.20
C ASN A 844 40.12 -14.38 15.01
N PHE A 845 39.52 -14.05 13.90
CA PHE A 845 39.00 -12.69 13.67
C PHE A 845 37.67 -12.71 12.88
N THR A 846 36.97 -11.61 13.00
CA THR A 846 35.85 -11.24 12.13
C THR A 846 36.17 -9.88 11.51
N LEU A 847 35.92 -9.71 10.24
CA LEU A 847 36.13 -8.45 9.50
C LEU A 847 34.79 -7.81 9.19
N ARG A 848 34.72 -6.48 9.33
CA ARG A 848 33.57 -5.64 9.04
C ARG A 848 33.99 -4.53 8.09
N ALA A 849 33.26 -4.35 6.99
CA ALA A 849 33.33 -3.15 6.16
C ALA A 849 32.25 -2.17 6.63
N TYR A 850 32.63 -0.91 6.83
CA TYR A 850 31.80 0.09 7.49
C TYR A 850 31.98 1.47 6.85
N SER A 851 30.89 2.20 6.68
CA SER A 851 30.92 3.62 6.29
C SER A 851 29.70 4.37 6.81
N ASP A 852 29.93 5.48 7.47
CA ASP A 852 28.91 6.47 7.86
C ASP A 852 29.01 7.76 7.01
N SER A 853 29.89 7.75 6.02
CA SER A 853 30.07 8.87 5.08
C SER A 853 28.77 9.14 4.29
N PRO A 854 28.42 10.39 3.99
CA PRO A 854 27.26 10.74 3.16
C PRO A 854 27.43 10.40 1.67
N PHE A 855 28.49 9.72 1.29
CA PHE A 855 28.81 9.34 -0.07
C PHE A 855 28.53 7.86 -0.35
N PRO A 856 28.41 7.47 -1.64
CA PRO A 856 28.22 6.10 -2.04
C PRO A 856 29.38 5.21 -1.63
N VAL A 857 29.12 3.93 -1.48
CA VAL A 857 30.09 2.86 -1.25
C VAL A 857 29.67 1.68 -2.10
N SER A 858 30.63 1.01 -2.74
CA SER A 858 30.40 -0.20 -3.52
C SER A 858 31.52 -1.20 -3.31
N LEU A 859 31.21 -2.38 -2.82
CA LEU A 859 32.12 -3.52 -2.78
C LEU A 859 31.82 -4.46 -3.95
N THR A 860 32.73 -4.61 -4.90
CA THR A 860 32.52 -5.45 -6.08
C THR A 860 33.08 -6.85 -5.91
N SER A 861 34.32 -6.98 -5.48
CA SER A 861 35.00 -8.27 -5.31
C SER A 861 36.05 -8.22 -4.21
N MET A 862 36.57 -9.38 -3.83
CA MET A 862 37.64 -9.50 -2.85
C MET A 862 38.61 -10.61 -3.26
N MET A 863 39.89 -10.39 -2.99
CA MET A 863 40.94 -11.40 -3.07
C MET A 863 41.68 -11.44 -1.75
N TRP A 864 41.95 -12.62 -1.24
CA TRP A 864 42.80 -12.79 -0.07
C TRP A 864 44.06 -13.59 -0.37
N GLU A 865 45.11 -13.28 0.36
CA GLU A 865 46.40 -13.94 0.27
C GLU A 865 46.78 -14.48 1.66
N GLY A 866 47.30 -15.67 1.72
CA GLY A 866 47.65 -16.26 2.98
C GLY A 866 48.47 -17.54 2.90
N TYR A 867 48.79 -18.09 4.06
CA TYR A 867 49.48 -19.34 4.22
C TYR A 867 48.52 -20.48 4.55
N TYR A 868 48.54 -21.51 3.74
CA TYR A 868 47.71 -22.69 3.89
C TYR A 868 48.60 -23.91 4.25
N SER A 869 48.17 -24.70 5.23
CA SER A 869 48.76 -25.94 5.64
C SER A 869 47.69 -27.00 5.86
N PRO A 870 47.52 -27.95 4.92
CA PRO A 870 46.56 -29.04 5.09
C PRO A 870 46.97 -29.92 6.26
N ARG A 871 45.99 -30.46 6.99
CA ARG A 871 46.25 -31.40 8.08
C ARG A 871 46.45 -32.80 7.48
N PHE A 872 47.69 -33.27 7.47
CA PHE A 872 47.93 -34.65 7.15
C PHE A 872 47.76 -35.51 8.41
N TYR A 873 46.74 -36.33 8.43
CA TYR A 873 46.70 -37.43 9.39
C TYR A 873 47.72 -38.48 8.94
N ARG A 874 48.83 -38.60 9.63
CA ARG A 874 49.61 -39.85 9.56
C ARG A 874 48.73 -40.96 10.08
N ARG A 875 48.25 -41.88 9.23
CA ARG A 875 47.78 -43.16 9.68
C ARG A 875 48.98 -43.85 10.31
N ALA A 876 48.97 -44.02 11.66
CA ALA A 876 49.86 -44.93 12.37
C ALA A 876 49.50 -46.38 11.99
#